data_bc736607ae46544ca60ca206b5d4dd3a
#
_entry.id   bc736607ae46544ca60ca206b5d4dd3a
#
_cell.length_a   1.000
_cell.length_b   1.000
_cell.length_c   1.000
_cell.angle_alpha   90.00
_cell.angle_beta   90.00
_cell.angle_gamma   90.00
#
_symmetry.space_group_name_H-M   'P 1'
#
loop_
_entity.id
_entity.type
_entity.pdbx_description
1 polymer ?
#
loop_
_entity_poly.entity_id
_entity_poly.type
_entity_poly.pdbx_seq_one_letter_code
_entity_poly.pdbx_strand_id
1 'polypeptide(L)'
;MHDISRTELSAEARAALTGRRYPPELLARLDLLGETALLSSPWLALFQGRRLCRLHSRFAEATVLIDHALAAFRAHDDREGELWALAEWVVMRYHAADFEAGLSGVTPFLDQPVRPYLRAELRFGRFLCLIGLLRLGEAIADGEAALAALDADPDPWLQRVGRIQMLRNIAAGYFYLGAVRQAVAAAERADGLAREHPDTADMRPWCSYELGLAYWRQGRLAAATEALDHARRLAEIWQHRELWRWAVAAQGHVLRDQDRLDAALASYQLANSWGEDLEGPAFIQLRQGRLAEARWSCEARVALTQPHGVHGDPQLLLGLVEIKSGRPTEALALLDDAYQLYAEAGYANHQATAQLYRAAAGLALGRAELIEDGLTNYLRYAASEEVLTCNWWLPELIEPLLLNAVRRGIEPAWAQRLLAERFASQPARLAKPASARETTELEIARRMQLSLLPELPPVMPDLDIAALVSPASEIGGDFVGYFPRGADPDAASQRQLGVAVGDISGKGLGAALLLSGAVVALNTVAAGGAAPTHVADALHAAMLPYTSRSRMTIAFCYSLLTQQEGGWALRSTGAGAIPPLLRRADGQIVWLETTGFPLGVFGGARYNEIATTLAPGDMLLMLSDGIVEAMDDKREMFGFERLARTLADIGPGADAHRVLTTVVEAVRQHCGAIEAQDDMTLVVARVLAGTAGS
;
A
#
# COMPACT_ATOMS: atom_id res chain seq x y z
N MET A 1 33.89 -29.94 15.37
CA MET A 1 33.13 -28.98 16.18
C MET A 1 33.86 -28.85 17.51
N HIS A 2 34.49 -27.67 17.77
CA HIS A 2 35.14 -27.44 19.07
C HIS A 2 34.04 -27.35 20.12
N ASP A 3 34.15 -28.19 21.14
CA ASP A 3 33.30 -28.26 22.32
C ASP A 3 33.60 -27.03 23.18
N ILE A 4 33.02 -25.88 22.79
CA ILE A 4 33.12 -24.62 23.57
C ILE A 4 32.33 -24.83 24.85
N SER A 5 32.98 -24.61 25.99
CA SER A 5 32.32 -24.75 27.29
C SER A 5 31.07 -23.83 27.37
N ARG A 6 30.02 -24.26 28.07
CA ARG A 6 28.82 -23.44 28.32
C ARG A 6 29.19 -22.10 28.97
N THR A 7 30.26 -22.05 29.71
CA THR A 7 30.78 -20.85 30.36
C THR A 7 31.28 -19.83 29.32
N GLU A 8 31.99 -20.29 28.28
CA GLU A 8 32.44 -19.41 27.18
C GLU A 8 31.25 -18.88 26.37
N LEU A 9 30.26 -19.72 26.05
CA LEU A 9 29.06 -19.32 25.32
C LEU A 9 28.24 -18.28 26.13
N SER A 10 28.16 -18.43 27.45
CA SER A 10 27.54 -17.49 28.36
C SER A 10 28.28 -16.15 28.38
N ALA A 11 29.60 -16.17 28.39
CA ALA A 11 30.42 -14.94 28.34
C ALA A 11 30.25 -14.20 26.98
N GLU A 12 30.21 -14.94 25.88
CA GLU A 12 29.94 -14.38 24.56
C GLU A 12 28.54 -13.76 24.47
N ALA A 13 27.52 -14.43 24.99
CA ALA A 13 26.15 -13.93 25.05
C ALA A 13 26.07 -12.63 25.87
N ARG A 14 26.73 -12.56 27.04
CA ARG A 14 26.84 -11.34 27.83
C ARG A 14 27.51 -10.23 27.04
N ALA A 15 28.66 -10.47 26.43
CA ALA A 15 29.39 -9.47 25.65
C ALA A 15 28.56 -8.98 24.45
N ALA A 16 27.86 -9.87 23.76
CA ALA A 16 26.99 -9.54 22.65
C ALA A 16 25.77 -8.69 23.10
N LEU A 17 25.13 -9.06 24.22
CA LEU A 17 24.02 -8.31 24.80
C LEU A 17 24.44 -6.92 25.23
N THR A 18 25.49 -6.82 26.04
CA THR A 18 25.97 -5.53 26.59
C THR A 18 26.61 -4.64 25.52
N GLY A 19 27.15 -5.22 24.45
CA GLY A 19 27.65 -4.53 23.26
C GLY A 19 26.58 -4.27 22.17
N ARG A 20 25.34 -4.66 22.37
CA ARG A 20 24.25 -4.50 21.42
C ARG A 20 24.58 -5.09 20.03
N ARG A 21 25.04 -6.33 19.99
CA ARG A 21 25.45 -7.03 18.77
C ARG A 21 24.75 -8.38 18.66
N TYR A 22 24.57 -8.84 17.44
CA TYR A 22 23.98 -10.15 17.14
C TYR A 22 24.90 -10.95 16.20
N PRO A 23 26.05 -11.46 16.69
CA PRO A 23 27.01 -12.17 15.86
C PRO A 23 26.40 -13.42 15.23
N PRO A 24 26.44 -13.60 13.90
CA PRO A 24 25.80 -14.74 13.22
C PRO A 24 26.26 -16.12 13.77
N GLU A 25 27.53 -16.26 14.13
CA GLU A 25 28.10 -17.48 14.69
C GLU A 25 27.51 -17.82 16.07
N LEU A 26 27.32 -16.79 16.92
CA LEU A 26 26.66 -16.96 18.22
C LEU A 26 25.20 -17.35 18.03
N LEU A 27 24.48 -16.68 17.10
CA LEU A 27 23.08 -16.98 16.81
C LEU A 27 22.89 -18.41 16.32
N ALA A 28 23.72 -18.88 15.38
CA ALA A 28 23.68 -20.25 14.87
C ALA A 28 23.91 -21.30 15.97
N ARG A 29 24.79 -21.01 16.94
CA ARG A 29 25.06 -21.89 18.07
C ARG A 29 23.90 -21.91 19.07
N LEU A 30 23.26 -20.78 19.31
CA LEU A 30 22.08 -20.68 20.18
C LEU A 30 20.87 -21.43 19.60
N ASP A 31 20.69 -21.40 18.27
CA ASP A 31 19.62 -22.13 17.60
C ASP A 31 19.72 -23.68 17.73
N LEU A 32 20.90 -24.18 18.08
CA LEU A 32 21.13 -25.60 18.34
C LEU A 32 20.89 -26.00 19.81
N LEU A 33 20.68 -25.01 20.71
CA LEU A 33 20.47 -25.28 22.13
C LEU A 33 19.00 -25.61 22.41
N GLY A 34 18.80 -26.66 23.18
CA GLY A 34 17.48 -26.91 23.79
C GLY A 34 17.18 -25.95 24.96
N GLU A 35 15.91 -25.86 25.35
CA GLU A 35 15.43 -24.98 26.41
C GLU A 35 16.20 -25.15 27.74
N THR A 36 16.44 -26.39 28.17
CA THR A 36 17.18 -26.70 29.40
C THR A 36 18.63 -26.13 29.35
N ALA A 37 19.26 -26.12 28.19
CA ALA A 37 20.58 -25.57 28.02
C ALA A 37 20.57 -24.02 28.06
N LEU A 38 19.57 -23.39 27.51
CA LEU A 38 19.38 -21.94 27.58
C LEU A 38 19.14 -21.50 29.04
N LEU A 39 18.27 -22.19 29.77
CA LEU A 39 17.94 -21.89 31.16
C LEU A 39 19.08 -22.19 32.14
N SER A 40 20.10 -22.95 31.73
CA SER A 40 21.26 -23.23 32.59
C SER A 40 22.19 -22.02 32.82
N SER A 41 22.06 -20.94 32.04
CA SER A 41 22.82 -19.70 32.20
C SER A 41 21.90 -18.48 32.08
N PRO A 42 21.82 -17.61 33.09
CA PRO A 42 20.99 -16.41 33.05
C PRO A 42 21.34 -15.49 31.86
N TRP A 43 22.61 -15.35 31.50
CA TRP A 43 23.04 -14.55 30.38
C TRP A 43 22.63 -15.13 29.01
N LEU A 44 22.63 -16.45 28.86
CA LEU A 44 22.12 -17.12 27.66
C LEU A 44 20.60 -16.92 27.53
N ALA A 45 19.87 -17.14 28.63
CA ALA A 45 18.43 -16.95 28.67
C ALA A 45 18.07 -15.49 28.33
N LEU A 46 18.75 -14.51 28.94
CA LEU A 46 18.51 -13.09 28.69
C LEU A 46 18.80 -12.69 27.24
N PHE A 47 19.94 -13.12 26.69
CA PHE A 47 20.29 -12.80 25.31
C PHE A 47 19.29 -13.41 24.31
N GLN A 48 18.91 -14.65 24.50
CA GLN A 48 17.92 -15.31 23.67
C GLN A 48 16.53 -14.68 23.83
N GLY A 49 16.11 -14.33 25.03
CA GLY A 49 14.88 -13.60 25.30
C GLY A 49 14.84 -12.26 24.58
N ARG A 50 15.93 -11.47 24.68
CA ARG A 50 16.08 -10.21 23.95
C ARG A 50 15.99 -10.40 22.43
N ARG A 51 16.67 -11.42 21.89
CA ARG A 51 16.62 -11.76 20.48
C ARG A 51 15.20 -12.06 20.01
N LEU A 52 14.50 -12.94 20.73
CA LEU A 52 13.12 -13.33 20.43
C LEU A 52 12.16 -12.12 20.46
N CYS A 53 12.33 -11.25 21.43
CA CYS A 53 11.55 -10.01 21.53
C CYS A 53 11.89 -9.03 20.40
N ARG A 54 13.17 -8.64 20.27
CA ARG A 54 13.60 -7.50 19.46
C ARG A 54 13.66 -7.80 17.96
N LEU A 55 13.97 -9.05 17.56
CA LEU A 55 14.12 -9.43 16.16
C LEU A 55 12.93 -10.24 15.62
N HIS A 56 12.23 -10.99 16.49
CA HIS A 56 11.23 -11.95 16.02
C HIS A 56 9.81 -11.72 16.55
N SER A 57 9.61 -10.77 17.48
CA SER A 57 8.32 -10.47 18.12
C SER A 57 7.65 -11.70 18.79
N ARG A 58 8.46 -12.63 19.29
CA ARG A 58 8.00 -13.85 19.99
C ARG A 58 7.90 -13.58 21.49
N PHE A 59 6.96 -12.73 21.88
CA PHE A 59 6.90 -12.16 23.23
C PHE A 59 6.63 -13.18 24.34
N ALA A 60 5.75 -14.16 24.11
CA ALA A 60 5.45 -15.18 25.11
C ALA A 60 6.69 -15.99 25.50
N GLU A 61 7.45 -16.43 24.52
CA GLU A 61 8.68 -17.20 24.75
C GLU A 61 9.80 -16.33 25.33
N ALA A 62 9.89 -15.07 24.86
CA ALA A 62 10.85 -14.11 25.41
C ALA A 62 10.58 -13.86 26.89
N THR A 63 9.31 -13.73 27.30
CA THR A 63 8.91 -13.50 28.71
C THR A 63 9.43 -14.61 29.61
N VAL A 64 9.25 -15.89 29.25
CA VAL A 64 9.72 -17.02 30.05
C VAL A 64 11.24 -16.96 30.29
N LEU A 65 12.00 -16.65 29.27
CA LEU A 65 13.47 -16.60 29.35
C LEU A 65 13.95 -15.38 30.17
N ILE A 66 13.30 -14.23 29.98
CA ILE A 66 13.65 -13.00 30.68
C ILE A 66 13.28 -13.07 32.15
N ASP A 67 12.08 -13.59 32.49
CA ASP A 67 11.66 -13.79 33.90
C ASP A 67 12.61 -14.77 34.62
N HIS A 68 13.00 -15.88 33.96
CA HIS A 68 13.98 -16.81 34.50
C HIS A 68 15.34 -16.13 34.75
N ALA A 69 15.85 -15.37 33.76
CA ALA A 69 17.12 -14.67 33.90
C ALA A 69 17.09 -13.65 35.04
N LEU A 70 16.02 -12.87 35.16
CA LEU A 70 15.84 -11.87 36.23
C LEU A 70 15.83 -12.53 37.61
N ALA A 71 15.08 -13.62 37.77
CA ALA A 71 15.04 -14.37 39.03
C ALA A 71 16.42 -14.98 39.39
N ALA A 72 17.13 -15.52 38.41
CA ALA A 72 18.45 -16.12 38.62
C ALA A 72 19.51 -15.07 38.99
N PHE A 73 19.52 -13.91 38.33
CA PHE A 73 20.45 -12.80 38.69
C PHE A 73 20.21 -12.29 40.09
N ARG A 74 18.94 -12.16 40.50
CA ARG A 74 18.59 -11.81 41.89
C ARG A 74 19.06 -12.83 42.90
N ALA A 75 18.89 -14.12 42.63
CA ALA A 75 19.31 -15.21 43.49
C ALA A 75 20.83 -15.30 43.65
N HIS A 76 21.61 -14.84 42.69
CA HIS A 76 23.07 -14.83 42.70
C HIS A 76 23.69 -13.46 43.06
N ASP A 77 22.87 -12.48 43.38
CA ASP A 77 23.29 -11.08 43.66
C ASP A 77 24.11 -10.43 42.52
N ASP A 78 23.85 -10.86 41.28
CA ASP A 78 24.44 -10.26 40.07
C ASP A 78 23.65 -8.99 39.70
N ARG A 79 24.06 -7.88 40.27
CA ARG A 79 23.41 -6.60 40.11
C ARG A 79 23.42 -6.09 38.66
N GLU A 80 24.49 -6.30 37.92
CA GLU A 80 24.59 -5.90 36.52
C GLU A 80 23.60 -6.71 35.67
N GLY A 81 23.58 -8.04 35.83
CA GLY A 81 22.67 -8.94 35.14
C GLY A 81 21.21 -8.61 35.45
N GLU A 82 20.90 -8.32 36.74
CA GLU A 82 19.54 -7.90 37.14
C GLU A 82 19.07 -6.67 36.37
N LEU A 83 19.90 -5.64 36.25
CA LEU A 83 19.50 -4.41 35.56
C LEU A 83 19.32 -4.60 34.06
N TRP A 84 20.17 -5.40 33.42
CA TRP A 84 19.98 -5.78 32.02
C TRP A 84 18.71 -6.61 31.82
N ALA A 85 18.42 -7.54 32.70
CA ALA A 85 17.20 -8.34 32.64
C ALA A 85 15.96 -7.47 32.90
N LEU A 86 16.05 -6.53 33.84
CA LEU A 86 14.98 -5.58 34.15
C LEU A 86 14.64 -4.68 32.93
N ALA A 87 15.64 -4.22 32.20
CA ALA A 87 15.41 -3.41 31.00
C ALA A 87 14.58 -4.15 29.95
N GLU A 88 14.81 -5.44 29.75
CA GLU A 88 13.99 -6.26 28.84
C GLU A 88 12.65 -6.67 29.47
N TRP A 89 12.62 -6.94 30.78
CA TRP A 89 11.40 -7.26 31.52
C TRP A 89 10.33 -6.17 31.40
N VAL A 90 10.72 -4.90 31.50
CA VAL A 90 9.81 -3.75 31.34
C VAL A 90 9.21 -3.73 29.92
N VAL A 91 9.99 -4.04 28.91
CA VAL A 91 9.49 -4.16 27.54
C VAL A 91 8.45 -5.28 27.44
N MET A 92 8.65 -6.42 28.15
CA MET A 92 7.63 -7.48 28.20
C MET A 92 6.36 -7.02 28.90
N ARG A 93 6.45 -6.22 29.97
CA ARG A 93 5.25 -5.65 30.64
C ARG A 93 4.47 -4.74 29.69
N TYR A 94 5.17 -3.93 28.89
CA TYR A 94 4.51 -3.14 27.84
C TYR A 94 3.72 -4.02 26.87
N HIS A 95 4.32 -5.08 26.33
CA HIS A 95 3.61 -6.00 25.41
C HIS A 95 2.50 -6.80 26.08
N ALA A 96 2.56 -7.01 27.38
CA ALA A 96 1.50 -7.63 28.17
C ALA A 96 0.42 -6.64 28.61
N ALA A 97 0.52 -5.37 28.23
CA ALA A 97 -0.35 -4.29 28.67
C ALA A 97 -0.36 -4.03 30.19
N ASP A 98 0.69 -4.45 30.89
CA ASP A 98 0.87 -4.28 32.33
C ASP A 98 1.79 -3.09 32.60
N PHE A 99 1.36 -1.90 32.15
CA PHE A 99 2.17 -0.69 32.13
C PHE A 99 2.55 -0.18 33.51
N GLU A 100 1.62 -0.24 34.48
CA GLU A 100 1.87 0.22 35.83
C GLU A 100 2.91 -0.65 36.55
N ALA A 101 2.86 -1.98 36.36
CA ALA A 101 3.89 -2.86 36.90
C ALA A 101 5.25 -2.58 36.25
N GLY A 102 5.28 -2.36 34.91
CA GLY A 102 6.51 -1.97 34.19
C GLY A 102 7.09 -0.68 34.74
N LEU A 103 6.26 0.35 34.90
CA LEU A 103 6.65 1.68 35.40
C LEU A 103 7.18 1.61 36.84
N SER A 104 6.43 0.97 37.73
CA SER A 104 6.83 0.82 39.16
C SER A 104 8.10 -0.02 39.33
N GLY A 105 8.26 -1.05 38.46
CA GLY A 105 9.40 -1.95 38.52
C GLY A 105 10.71 -1.32 38.10
N VAL A 106 10.72 -0.34 37.19
CA VAL A 106 11.96 0.26 36.64
C VAL A 106 12.34 1.57 37.34
N THR A 107 11.37 2.36 37.78
CA THR A 107 11.58 3.72 38.32
C THR A 107 12.62 3.79 39.41
N PRO A 108 12.68 2.87 40.42
CA PRO A 108 13.67 2.92 41.50
C PRO A 108 15.14 2.77 41.06
N PHE A 109 15.35 2.32 39.81
CA PHE A 109 16.68 2.00 39.30
C PHE A 109 17.27 3.08 38.38
N LEU A 110 16.50 4.10 38.00
CA LEU A 110 16.92 5.12 37.03
C LEU A 110 18.03 6.06 37.55
N ASP A 111 18.05 6.31 38.85
CA ASP A 111 19.02 7.20 39.47
C ASP A 111 20.25 6.48 40.05
N GLN A 112 20.31 5.16 39.87
CA GLN A 112 21.46 4.38 40.32
C GLN A 112 22.69 4.61 39.42
N PRO A 113 23.92 4.48 39.98
CA PRO A 113 25.14 4.62 39.22
C PRO A 113 25.31 3.41 38.26
N VAL A 114 24.83 3.57 37.04
CA VAL A 114 24.90 2.56 35.98
C VAL A 114 25.52 3.17 34.72
N ARG A 115 26.03 2.32 33.83
CA ARG A 115 26.53 2.73 32.53
C ARG A 115 25.46 3.55 31.76
N PRO A 116 25.83 4.67 31.12
CA PRO A 116 24.88 5.55 30.42
C PRO A 116 23.97 4.82 29.41
N TYR A 117 24.52 3.89 28.64
CA TYR A 117 23.72 3.07 27.71
C TYR A 117 22.68 2.18 28.43
N LEU A 118 23.05 1.54 29.53
CA LEU A 118 22.09 0.71 30.30
C LEU A 118 20.99 1.58 30.92
N ARG A 119 21.32 2.78 31.37
CA ARG A 119 20.34 3.77 31.84
C ARG A 119 19.36 4.15 30.71
N ALA A 120 19.87 4.31 29.48
CA ALA A 120 19.02 4.58 28.33
C ALA A 120 18.09 3.40 28.01
N GLU A 121 18.54 2.16 28.13
CA GLU A 121 17.69 0.97 27.96
C GLU A 121 16.59 0.87 29.03
N LEU A 122 16.91 1.19 30.31
CA LEU A 122 15.91 1.25 31.38
C LEU A 122 14.88 2.34 31.12
N ARG A 123 15.32 3.54 30.71
CA ARG A 123 14.42 4.65 30.31
C ARG A 123 13.59 4.31 29.06
N PHE A 124 14.15 3.55 28.13
CA PHE A 124 13.38 3.06 26.98
C PHE A 124 12.19 2.20 27.41
N GLY A 125 12.39 1.24 28.30
CA GLY A 125 11.29 0.43 28.84
C GLY A 125 10.22 1.29 29.53
N ARG A 126 10.67 2.26 30.36
CA ARG A 126 9.78 3.21 31.01
C ARG A 126 9.02 4.09 30.02
N PHE A 127 9.70 4.61 29.00
CA PHE A 127 9.10 5.36 27.90
C PHE A 127 7.92 4.61 27.26
N LEU A 128 8.10 3.32 26.95
CA LEU A 128 7.03 2.50 26.37
C LEU A 128 5.83 2.39 27.31
N CYS A 129 6.05 2.14 28.60
CA CYS A 129 4.97 2.07 29.59
C CYS A 129 4.24 3.40 29.74
N LEU A 130 4.95 4.53 29.71
CA LEU A 130 4.36 5.88 29.77
C LEU A 130 3.52 6.18 28.51
N ILE A 131 3.96 5.74 27.32
CA ILE A 131 3.14 5.81 26.10
C ILE A 131 1.86 4.98 26.27
N GLY A 132 1.97 3.75 26.78
CA GLY A 132 0.81 2.89 27.04
C GLY A 132 -0.19 3.49 28.05
N LEU A 133 0.28 4.31 28.97
CA LEU A 133 -0.53 5.08 29.95
C LEU A 133 -0.97 6.44 29.43
N LEU A 134 -0.67 6.79 28.18
CA LEU A 134 -0.95 8.10 27.57
C LEU A 134 -0.27 9.29 28.29
N ARG A 135 0.80 9.04 29.06
CA ARG A 135 1.61 10.05 29.74
C ARG A 135 2.72 10.58 28.82
N LEU A 136 2.31 11.11 27.63
CA LEU A 136 3.18 11.42 26.50
C LEU A 136 4.28 12.44 26.83
N GLY A 137 3.95 13.48 27.58
CA GLY A 137 4.94 14.51 27.98
C GLY A 137 6.05 13.93 28.83
N GLU A 138 5.73 13.02 29.76
CA GLU A 138 6.72 12.35 30.60
C GLU A 138 7.56 11.35 29.80
N ALA A 139 6.93 10.64 28.85
CA ALA A 139 7.65 9.74 27.97
C ALA A 139 8.71 10.49 27.14
N ILE A 140 8.34 11.61 26.52
CA ILE A 140 9.26 12.43 25.74
C ILE A 140 10.41 12.96 26.63
N ALA A 141 10.09 13.49 27.81
CA ALA A 141 11.11 13.97 28.76
C ALA A 141 12.10 12.85 29.16
N ASP A 142 11.61 11.63 29.37
CA ASP A 142 12.47 10.47 29.62
C ASP A 142 13.37 10.13 28.42
N GLY A 143 12.84 10.19 27.22
CA GLY A 143 13.60 9.96 25.99
C GLY A 143 14.71 10.99 25.81
N GLU A 144 14.40 12.27 26.02
CA GLU A 144 15.38 13.37 25.94
C GLU A 144 16.46 13.25 27.00
N ALA A 145 16.08 12.89 28.23
CA ALA A 145 17.04 12.63 29.30
C ALA A 145 17.94 11.41 28.99
N ALA A 146 17.41 10.40 28.33
CA ALA A 146 18.19 9.27 27.87
C ALA A 146 19.20 9.68 26.78
N LEU A 147 18.78 10.51 25.81
CA LEU A 147 19.67 11.05 24.78
C LEU A 147 20.83 11.84 25.35
N ALA A 148 20.55 12.72 26.30
CA ALA A 148 21.57 13.52 27.01
C ALA A 148 22.56 12.63 27.80
N ALA A 149 22.06 11.57 28.43
CA ALA A 149 22.92 10.63 29.16
C ALA A 149 23.85 9.83 28.24
N LEU A 150 23.40 9.47 27.03
CA LEU A 150 24.20 8.71 26.06
C LEU A 150 25.47 9.43 25.60
N ASP A 151 25.51 10.75 25.65
CA ASP A 151 26.69 11.55 25.30
C ASP A 151 27.90 11.27 26.26
N ALA A 152 27.64 10.80 27.45
CA ALA A 152 28.65 10.42 28.42
C ALA A 152 29.09 8.93 28.33
N ASP A 153 28.51 8.12 27.47
CA ASP A 153 28.95 6.72 27.33
C ASP A 153 30.33 6.66 26.65
N PRO A 154 31.30 5.92 27.19
CA PRO A 154 32.64 5.85 26.63
C PRO A 154 32.73 5.11 25.30
N ASP A 155 31.71 4.34 24.90
CA ASP A 155 31.67 3.56 23.67
C ASP A 155 30.88 4.28 22.58
N PRO A 156 31.56 4.78 21.50
CA PRO A 156 30.88 5.49 20.40
C PRO A 156 29.84 4.64 19.69
N TRP A 157 30.01 3.32 19.66
CA TRP A 157 29.03 2.40 19.09
C TRP A 157 27.73 2.39 19.90
N LEU A 158 27.82 2.27 21.21
CA LEU A 158 26.66 2.30 22.10
C LEU A 158 25.99 3.68 22.14
N GLN A 159 26.77 4.77 22.04
CA GLN A 159 26.19 6.09 21.83
C GLN A 159 25.32 6.12 20.56
N ARG A 160 25.84 5.59 19.43
CA ARG A 160 25.14 5.57 18.14
C ARG A 160 23.85 4.77 18.22
N VAL A 161 23.93 3.50 18.63
CA VAL A 161 22.74 2.63 18.67
C VAL A 161 21.70 3.10 19.67
N GLY A 162 22.13 3.62 20.81
CA GLY A 162 21.24 4.22 21.80
C GLY A 162 20.54 5.48 21.27
N ARG A 163 21.27 6.36 20.56
CA ARG A 163 20.66 7.55 19.92
C ARG A 163 19.65 7.18 18.86
N ILE A 164 19.93 6.21 17.99
CA ILE A 164 18.96 5.73 16.98
C ILE A 164 17.69 5.26 17.68
N GLN A 165 17.84 4.42 18.71
CA GLN A 165 16.70 3.88 19.45
C GLN A 165 15.89 4.98 20.14
N MET A 166 16.54 5.92 20.82
CA MET A 166 15.84 7.00 21.52
C MET A 166 15.16 7.99 20.58
N LEU A 167 15.86 8.43 19.52
CA LEU A 167 15.28 9.35 18.54
C LEU A 167 14.06 8.77 17.86
N ARG A 168 14.10 7.47 17.50
CA ARG A 168 12.96 6.77 16.94
C ARG A 168 11.76 6.78 17.90
N ASN A 169 11.99 6.48 19.18
CA ASN A 169 10.90 6.44 20.17
C ASN A 169 10.37 7.83 20.50
N ILE A 170 11.24 8.84 20.58
CA ILE A 170 10.83 10.23 20.73
C ILE A 170 9.98 10.67 19.52
N ALA A 171 10.33 10.24 18.31
CA ALA A 171 9.51 10.51 17.11
C ALA A 171 8.10 9.92 17.26
N ALA A 172 7.96 8.66 17.75
CA ALA A 172 6.68 8.07 18.08
C ALA A 172 5.92 8.87 19.16
N GLY A 173 6.59 9.28 20.22
CA GLY A 173 6.01 10.12 21.27
C GLY A 173 5.45 11.44 20.72
N TYR A 174 6.23 12.15 19.92
CA TYR A 174 5.79 13.38 19.26
C TYR A 174 4.67 13.15 18.24
N PHE A 175 4.68 11.99 17.54
CA PHE A 175 3.60 11.61 16.62
C PHE A 175 2.26 11.50 17.35
N TYR A 176 2.21 10.80 18.49
CA TYR A 176 0.99 10.69 19.32
C TYR A 176 0.59 12.03 19.95
N LEU A 177 1.54 12.80 20.43
CA LEU A 177 1.26 14.14 20.99
C LEU A 177 0.69 15.11 19.94
N GLY A 178 0.93 14.85 18.66
CA GLY A 178 0.58 15.74 17.57
C GLY A 178 1.60 16.85 17.29
N ALA A 179 2.80 16.76 17.86
CA ALA A 179 3.93 17.64 17.60
C ALA A 179 4.66 17.17 16.33
N VAL A 180 4.02 17.38 15.17
CA VAL A 180 4.38 16.74 13.90
C VAL A 180 5.75 17.15 13.38
N ARG A 181 6.11 18.44 13.53
CA ARG A 181 7.44 18.93 13.12
C ARG A 181 8.57 18.25 13.90
N GLN A 182 8.39 18.10 15.21
CA GLN A 182 9.36 17.41 16.06
C GLN A 182 9.40 15.91 15.75
N ALA A 183 8.26 15.28 15.48
CA ALA A 183 8.20 13.88 15.06
C ALA A 183 9.00 13.66 13.78
N VAL A 184 8.80 14.48 12.74
CA VAL A 184 9.56 14.42 11.49
C VAL A 184 11.06 14.61 11.73
N ALA A 185 11.44 15.66 12.46
CA ALA A 185 12.85 15.95 12.72
C ALA A 185 13.56 14.81 13.49
N ALA A 186 12.91 14.22 14.48
CA ALA A 186 13.46 13.09 15.23
C ALA A 186 13.56 11.82 14.37
N ALA A 187 12.54 11.52 13.57
CA ALA A 187 12.52 10.36 12.68
C ALA A 187 13.57 10.46 11.58
N GLU A 188 13.72 11.63 10.93
CA GLU A 188 14.76 11.87 9.92
C GLU A 188 16.17 11.69 10.49
N ARG A 189 16.41 12.18 11.71
CA ARG A 189 17.70 11.99 12.39
C ARG A 189 17.96 10.52 12.74
N ALA A 190 16.94 9.79 13.20
CA ALA A 190 17.07 8.37 13.54
C ALA A 190 17.38 7.54 12.27
N ASP A 191 16.66 7.77 11.19
CA ASP A 191 16.85 7.06 9.92
C ASP A 191 18.20 7.41 9.27
N GLY A 192 18.63 8.68 9.32
CA GLY A 192 19.96 9.11 8.87
C GLY A 192 21.07 8.37 9.60
N LEU A 193 21.07 8.37 10.92
CA LEU A 193 22.06 7.65 11.74
C LEU A 193 22.07 6.14 11.48
N ALA A 194 20.88 5.55 11.25
CA ALA A 194 20.75 4.12 10.97
C ALA A 194 21.27 3.73 9.57
N ARG A 195 21.33 4.67 8.63
CA ARG A 195 21.89 4.44 7.28
C ARG A 195 23.40 4.58 7.23
N GLU A 196 24.00 5.35 8.13
CA GLU A 196 25.43 5.65 8.12
C GLU A 196 26.33 4.42 8.40
N HIS A 197 25.82 3.38 9.08
CA HIS A 197 26.63 2.24 9.49
C HIS A 197 25.97 0.91 9.14
N PRO A 198 26.70 -0.05 8.51
CA PRO A 198 26.13 -1.36 8.15
C PRO A 198 25.59 -2.17 9.34
N ASP A 199 26.28 -2.09 10.49
CA ASP A 199 25.93 -2.86 11.69
C ASP A 199 24.65 -2.37 12.39
N THR A 200 24.03 -1.28 11.92
CA THR A 200 22.72 -0.79 12.39
C THR A 200 21.56 -1.24 11.48
N ALA A 201 21.82 -2.15 10.56
CA ALA A 201 20.83 -2.62 9.58
C ALA A 201 19.57 -3.21 10.24
N ASP A 202 19.69 -3.84 11.40
CA ASP A 202 18.58 -4.37 12.21
C ASP A 202 17.64 -3.29 12.76
N MET A 203 18.09 -2.05 12.87
CA MET A 203 17.31 -0.92 13.37
C MET A 203 16.56 -0.16 12.25
N ARG A 204 17.04 -0.27 11.01
CA ARG A 204 16.49 0.45 9.85
C ARG A 204 15.01 0.20 9.59
N PRO A 205 14.48 -1.04 9.74
CA PRO A 205 13.07 -1.29 9.52
C PRO A 205 12.18 -0.39 10.39
N TRP A 206 12.51 -0.28 11.65
CA TRP A 206 11.77 0.56 12.61
C TRP A 206 11.94 2.07 12.33
N CYS A 207 13.16 2.50 11.99
CA CYS A 207 13.40 3.92 11.67
C CYS A 207 12.61 4.35 10.44
N SER A 208 12.59 3.52 9.40
CA SER A 208 11.82 3.80 8.18
C SER A 208 10.31 3.78 8.43
N TYR A 209 9.83 2.93 9.35
CA TYR A 209 8.42 2.90 9.76
C TYR A 209 8.00 4.20 10.44
N GLU A 210 8.76 4.64 11.47
CA GLU A 210 8.46 5.89 12.19
C GLU A 210 8.58 7.12 11.26
N LEU A 211 9.55 7.10 10.35
CA LEU A 211 9.69 8.15 9.35
C LEU A 211 8.47 8.20 8.41
N GLY A 212 7.99 7.05 7.98
CA GLY A 212 6.80 6.94 7.16
C GLY A 212 5.55 7.45 7.85
N LEU A 213 5.36 7.13 9.15
CA LEU A 213 4.26 7.64 9.96
C LEU A 213 4.33 9.18 10.13
N ALA A 214 5.53 9.70 10.42
CA ALA A 214 5.73 11.14 10.58
C ALA A 214 5.43 11.90 9.28
N TYR A 215 5.90 11.41 8.14
CA TYR A 215 5.59 11.99 6.82
C TYR A 215 4.11 11.90 6.47
N TRP A 216 3.47 10.76 6.76
CA TRP A 216 2.03 10.62 6.56
C TRP A 216 1.26 11.66 7.39
N ARG A 217 1.59 11.81 8.67
CA ARG A 217 0.94 12.79 9.56
C ARG A 217 1.15 14.24 9.09
N GLN A 218 2.29 14.55 8.50
CA GLN A 218 2.54 15.86 7.90
C GLN A 218 1.78 16.05 6.56
N GLY A 219 1.31 14.95 5.92
CA GLY A 219 0.65 14.97 4.62
C GLY A 219 1.61 14.84 3.43
N ARG A 220 2.89 14.49 3.66
CA ARG A 220 3.89 14.18 2.60
C ARG A 220 3.70 12.75 2.11
N LEU A 221 2.57 12.51 1.42
CA LEU A 221 2.08 11.16 1.12
C LEU A 221 3.04 10.33 0.25
N ALA A 222 3.73 10.95 -0.72
CA ALA A 222 4.71 10.27 -1.56
C ALA A 222 5.92 9.78 -0.74
N ALA A 223 6.49 10.65 0.11
CA ALA A 223 7.61 10.30 0.98
C ALA A 223 7.19 9.25 2.02
N ALA A 224 5.96 9.34 2.55
CA ALA A 224 5.39 8.33 3.45
C ALA A 224 5.29 6.95 2.77
N THR A 225 4.80 6.90 1.52
CA THR A 225 4.73 5.66 0.74
C THR A 225 6.11 5.02 0.61
N GLU A 226 7.13 5.79 0.19
CA GLU A 226 8.49 5.28 0.02
C GLU A 226 9.09 4.73 1.32
N ALA A 227 8.94 5.48 2.43
CA ALA A 227 9.47 5.07 3.73
C ALA A 227 8.78 3.82 4.27
N LEU A 228 7.44 3.71 4.16
CA LEU A 228 6.67 2.55 4.60
C LEU A 228 6.93 1.32 3.73
N ASP A 229 7.08 1.49 2.41
CA ASP A 229 7.48 0.41 1.51
C ASP A 229 8.87 -0.13 1.86
N HIS A 230 9.79 0.77 2.20
CA HIS A 230 11.12 0.37 2.67
C HIS A 230 11.06 -0.38 4.00
N ALA A 231 10.29 0.13 4.96
CA ALA A 231 10.07 -0.54 6.24
C ALA A 231 9.48 -1.94 6.08
N ARG A 232 8.44 -2.10 5.23
CA ARG A 232 7.79 -3.37 4.94
C ARG A 232 8.77 -4.39 4.33
N ARG A 233 9.54 -4.00 3.30
CA ARG A 233 10.56 -4.88 2.67
C ARG A 233 11.63 -5.31 3.66
N LEU A 234 12.13 -4.39 4.49
CA LEU A 234 13.12 -4.72 5.50
C LEU A 234 12.54 -5.63 6.59
N ALA A 235 11.29 -5.38 7.03
CA ALA A 235 10.61 -6.24 8.00
C ALA A 235 10.43 -7.68 7.46
N GLU A 236 10.21 -7.84 6.17
CA GLU A 236 10.14 -9.14 5.51
C GLU A 236 11.51 -9.85 5.51
N ILE A 237 12.57 -9.14 5.13
CA ILE A 237 13.95 -9.66 5.14
C ILE A 237 14.37 -10.12 6.55
N TRP A 238 14.05 -9.31 7.57
CA TRP A 238 14.37 -9.61 8.97
C TRP A 238 13.34 -10.52 9.65
N GLN A 239 12.31 -11.00 8.92
CA GLN A 239 11.22 -11.82 9.45
C GLN A 239 10.50 -11.17 10.65
N HIS A 240 10.44 -9.85 10.66
CA HIS A 240 9.83 -9.07 11.75
C HIS A 240 8.33 -8.90 11.50
N ARG A 241 7.56 -9.93 11.87
CA ARG A 241 6.15 -10.09 11.53
C ARG A 241 5.26 -8.94 12.01
N GLU A 242 5.44 -8.49 13.25
CA GLU A 242 4.66 -7.38 13.83
C GLU A 242 4.90 -6.06 13.06
N LEU A 243 6.15 -5.72 12.82
CA LEU A 243 6.49 -4.51 12.10
C LEU A 243 5.99 -4.55 10.65
N TRP A 244 6.08 -5.72 10.01
CA TRP A 244 5.52 -5.91 8.67
C TRP A 244 4.02 -5.59 8.66
N ARG A 245 3.26 -6.13 9.63
CA ARG A 245 1.83 -5.89 9.79
C ARG A 245 1.52 -4.40 10.00
N TRP A 246 2.27 -3.74 10.87
CA TRP A 246 2.09 -2.30 11.14
C TRP A 246 2.44 -1.44 9.93
N ALA A 247 3.50 -1.79 9.19
CA ALA A 247 3.86 -1.08 7.97
C ALA A 247 2.76 -1.21 6.89
N VAL A 248 2.17 -2.41 6.73
CA VAL A 248 1.04 -2.65 5.81
C VAL A 248 -0.21 -1.86 6.25
N ALA A 249 -0.53 -1.82 7.54
CA ALA A 249 -1.64 -1.01 8.04
C ALA A 249 -1.41 0.50 7.78
N ALA A 250 -0.20 0.98 8.06
CA ALA A 250 0.18 2.36 7.80
C ALA A 250 0.14 2.71 6.29
N GLN A 251 0.53 1.78 5.41
CA GLN A 251 0.34 1.93 3.96
C GLN A 251 -1.15 2.10 3.62
N GLY A 252 -2.04 1.36 4.29
CA GLY A 252 -3.49 1.53 4.17
C GLY A 252 -3.93 2.95 4.49
N HIS A 253 -3.39 3.58 5.54
CA HIS A 253 -3.69 4.98 5.87
C HIS A 253 -3.22 5.95 4.77
N VAL A 254 -2.01 5.75 4.24
CA VAL A 254 -1.48 6.59 3.15
C VAL A 254 -2.30 6.43 1.88
N LEU A 255 -2.63 5.20 1.49
CA LEU A 255 -3.45 4.90 0.32
C LEU A 255 -4.86 5.52 0.43
N ARG A 256 -5.47 5.45 1.61
CA ARG A 256 -6.75 6.09 1.91
C ARG A 256 -6.67 7.60 1.68
N ASP A 257 -5.62 8.25 2.17
CA ASP A 257 -5.45 9.70 2.07
C ASP A 257 -5.00 10.14 0.65
N GLN A 258 -4.56 9.19 -0.19
CA GLN A 258 -4.36 9.32 -1.64
C GLN A 258 -5.63 9.05 -2.46
N ASP A 259 -6.76 8.79 -1.81
CA ASP A 259 -8.05 8.42 -2.44
C ASP A 259 -8.04 7.04 -3.15
N ARG A 260 -7.09 6.18 -2.83
CA ARG A 260 -6.97 4.80 -3.34
C ARG A 260 -7.66 3.82 -2.39
N LEU A 261 -8.99 3.96 -2.27
CA LEU A 261 -9.77 3.33 -1.20
C LEU A 261 -9.75 1.80 -1.23
N ASP A 262 -9.80 1.19 -2.41
CA ASP A 262 -9.79 -0.28 -2.54
C ASP A 262 -8.43 -0.86 -2.16
N ALA A 263 -7.35 -0.21 -2.59
CA ALA A 263 -6.00 -0.60 -2.19
C ALA A 263 -5.79 -0.41 -0.67
N ALA A 264 -6.34 0.65 -0.09
CA ALA A 264 -6.34 0.87 1.35
C ALA A 264 -7.09 -0.23 2.10
N LEU A 265 -8.29 -0.61 1.62
CA LEU A 265 -9.07 -1.70 2.21
C LEU A 265 -8.33 -3.03 2.15
N ALA A 266 -7.70 -3.35 1.00
CA ALA A 266 -6.89 -4.55 0.85
C ALA A 266 -5.70 -4.56 1.84
N SER A 267 -5.04 -3.41 2.04
CA SER A 267 -3.96 -3.27 3.02
C SER A 267 -4.46 -3.50 4.45
N TYR A 268 -5.60 -2.92 4.83
CA TYR A 268 -6.20 -3.16 6.15
C TYR A 268 -6.60 -4.63 6.34
N GLN A 269 -7.23 -5.25 5.35
CA GLN A 269 -7.58 -6.67 5.41
C GLN A 269 -6.33 -7.55 5.54
N LEU A 270 -5.28 -7.24 4.81
CA LEU A 270 -4.01 -7.95 4.90
C LEU A 270 -3.34 -7.78 6.27
N ALA A 271 -3.37 -6.59 6.83
CA ALA A 271 -2.88 -6.32 8.18
C ALA A 271 -3.76 -7.00 9.25
N ASN A 272 -5.07 -7.02 9.06
CA ASN A 272 -6.08 -7.53 9.99
C ASN A 272 -6.36 -9.03 9.88
N SER A 273 -5.70 -9.77 9.00
CA SER A 273 -5.77 -11.24 9.00
C SER A 273 -5.46 -11.85 10.39
N TRP A 274 -5.16 -10.99 11.39
CA TRP A 274 -4.78 -11.29 12.77
C TRP A 274 -5.62 -10.55 13.84
N GLY A 275 -6.74 -9.87 13.44
CA GLY A 275 -7.73 -9.23 14.34
C GLY A 275 -7.52 -7.74 14.61
N GLU A 276 -8.59 -6.97 14.57
CA GLU A 276 -8.90 -5.81 15.43
C GLU A 276 -8.77 -4.36 14.93
N ASP A 277 -8.46 -4.02 13.67
CA ASP A 277 -8.65 -2.64 13.20
C ASP A 277 -9.94 -2.51 12.37
N LEU A 278 -11.02 -2.02 12.98
CA LEU A 278 -12.30 -1.77 12.31
C LEU A 278 -12.43 -0.32 11.81
N GLU A 279 -11.59 0.59 12.25
CA GLU A 279 -11.70 2.03 11.99
C GLU A 279 -11.35 2.39 10.54
N GLY A 280 -10.29 1.81 10.00
CA GLY A 280 -9.91 1.98 8.60
C GLY A 280 -11.02 1.52 7.63
N PRO A 281 -11.51 0.28 7.74
CA PRO A 281 -12.66 -0.19 6.98
C PRO A 281 -13.93 0.64 7.17
N ALA A 282 -14.26 1.05 8.42
CA ALA A 282 -15.42 1.89 8.71
C ALA A 282 -15.35 3.24 7.98
N PHE A 283 -14.18 3.86 7.96
CA PHE A 283 -14.00 5.10 7.21
C PHE A 283 -14.13 4.91 5.70
N ILE A 284 -13.66 3.80 5.16
CA ILE A 284 -13.83 3.48 3.73
C ILE A 284 -15.32 3.28 3.42
N GLN A 285 -16.06 2.56 4.26
CA GLN A 285 -17.52 2.42 4.13
C GLN A 285 -18.23 3.79 4.15
N LEU A 286 -17.80 4.69 5.04
CA LEU A 286 -18.30 6.08 5.11
C LEU A 286 -18.03 6.83 3.80
N ARG A 287 -16.80 6.73 3.27
CA ARG A 287 -16.42 7.34 1.98
C ARG A 287 -17.23 6.80 0.81
N GLN A 288 -17.57 5.51 0.83
CA GLN A 288 -18.40 4.83 -0.18
C GLN A 288 -19.91 5.11 -0.01
N GLY A 289 -20.32 5.88 0.99
CA GLY A 289 -21.73 6.17 1.27
C GLY A 289 -22.50 5.03 1.93
N ARG A 290 -21.82 3.98 2.37
CA ARG A 290 -22.36 2.79 3.07
C ARG A 290 -22.55 3.12 4.57
N LEU A 291 -23.43 4.11 4.85
CA LEU A 291 -23.50 4.73 6.17
C LEU A 291 -23.96 3.77 7.28
N ALA A 292 -24.87 2.84 6.96
CA ALA A 292 -25.34 1.85 7.94
C ALA A 292 -24.23 0.87 8.38
N GLU A 293 -23.39 0.45 7.43
CA GLU A 293 -22.27 -0.44 7.71
C GLU A 293 -21.15 0.29 8.46
N ALA A 294 -20.83 1.53 8.04
CA ALA A 294 -19.88 2.37 8.75
C ALA A 294 -20.30 2.60 10.20
N ARG A 295 -21.58 2.88 10.45
CA ARG A 295 -22.14 3.03 11.79
C ARG A 295 -21.95 1.77 12.60
N TRP A 296 -22.38 0.61 12.06
CA TRP A 296 -22.24 -0.66 12.75
C TRP A 296 -20.80 -0.98 13.14
N SER A 297 -19.84 -0.75 12.22
CA SER A 297 -18.42 -0.97 12.47
C SER A 297 -17.89 -0.09 13.61
N CYS A 298 -18.30 1.20 13.64
CA CYS A 298 -17.90 2.12 14.70
C CYS A 298 -18.54 1.76 16.05
N GLU A 299 -19.83 1.42 16.09
CA GLU A 299 -20.54 1.00 17.32
C GLU A 299 -19.96 -0.29 17.89
N ALA A 300 -19.63 -1.27 17.04
CA ALA A 300 -18.93 -2.49 17.45
C ALA A 300 -17.58 -2.17 18.09
N ARG A 301 -16.85 -1.20 17.58
CA ARG A 301 -15.55 -0.78 18.14
C ARG A 301 -15.70 -0.09 19.51
N VAL A 302 -16.69 0.79 19.66
CA VAL A 302 -17.01 1.40 20.97
C VAL A 302 -17.31 0.33 22.02
N ALA A 303 -18.02 -0.74 21.64
CA ALA A 303 -18.38 -1.83 22.55
C ALA A 303 -17.19 -2.71 22.95
N LEU A 304 -16.13 -2.78 22.13
CA LEU A 304 -14.96 -3.61 22.36
C LEU A 304 -13.93 -2.96 23.31
N THR A 305 -14.27 -1.91 24.05
CA THR A 305 -13.42 -1.15 25.00
C THR A 305 -12.05 -1.80 25.27
N GLN A 306 -11.11 -1.60 24.35
CA GLN A 306 -9.74 -2.08 24.56
C GLN A 306 -8.89 -0.99 25.21
N PRO A 307 -7.98 -1.32 26.14
CA PRO A 307 -7.15 -0.34 26.83
C PRO A 307 -6.07 0.33 25.93
N HIS A 308 -5.97 -0.02 24.64
CA HIS A 308 -4.84 0.30 23.77
C HIS A 308 -5.24 0.85 22.39
N GLY A 309 -6.13 1.81 22.33
CA GLY A 309 -6.47 2.49 21.08
C GLY A 309 -6.43 4.01 21.25
N VAL A 310 -6.46 4.76 20.14
CA VAL A 310 -6.73 6.18 20.19
C VAL A 310 -8.19 6.36 20.59
N HIS A 311 -8.42 6.58 21.89
CA HIS A 311 -9.75 6.85 22.42
C HIS A 311 -10.35 8.08 21.70
N GLY A 312 -11.54 7.95 21.17
CA GLY A 312 -12.25 9.02 20.49
C GLY A 312 -12.42 8.86 18.99
N ASP A 313 -11.60 8.04 18.29
CA ASP A 313 -11.75 7.81 16.85
C ASP A 313 -13.10 7.20 16.45
N PRO A 314 -13.65 6.20 17.16
CA PRO A 314 -15.00 5.70 16.86
C PRO A 314 -16.08 6.77 17.01
N GLN A 315 -16.00 7.62 18.06
CA GLN A 315 -16.94 8.75 18.26
C GLN A 315 -16.80 9.78 17.15
N LEU A 316 -15.58 10.12 16.74
CA LEU A 316 -15.33 11.03 15.63
C LEU A 316 -15.94 10.46 14.34
N LEU A 317 -15.69 9.20 14.01
CA LEU A 317 -16.23 8.55 12.81
C LEU A 317 -17.76 8.46 12.84
N LEU A 318 -18.36 8.13 13.99
CA LEU A 318 -19.82 8.20 14.17
C LEU A 318 -20.33 9.62 13.93
N GLY A 319 -19.65 10.65 14.43
CA GLY A 319 -19.99 12.04 14.15
C GLY A 319 -19.98 12.36 12.65
N LEU A 320 -18.99 11.82 11.90
CA LEU A 320 -18.94 11.97 10.43
C LEU A 320 -20.09 11.23 9.74
N VAL A 321 -20.44 10.04 10.21
CA VAL A 321 -21.64 9.28 9.73
C VAL A 321 -22.91 10.11 9.95
N GLU A 322 -23.05 10.76 11.11
CA GLU A 322 -24.21 11.60 11.40
C GLU A 322 -24.29 12.85 10.50
N ILE A 323 -23.16 13.53 10.25
CA ILE A 323 -23.12 14.66 9.31
C ILE A 323 -23.60 14.19 7.92
N LYS A 324 -23.05 13.08 7.42
CA LYS A 324 -23.43 12.55 6.09
C LYS A 324 -24.86 12.01 6.06
N SER A 325 -25.42 11.63 7.20
CA SER A 325 -26.82 11.21 7.35
C SER A 325 -27.80 12.38 7.49
N GLY A 326 -27.32 13.63 7.44
CA GLY A 326 -28.16 14.83 7.61
C GLY A 326 -28.60 15.08 9.05
N ARG A 327 -27.88 14.60 10.05
CA ARG A 327 -28.15 14.78 11.49
C ARG A 327 -26.99 15.53 12.18
N PRO A 328 -26.74 16.79 11.83
CA PRO A 328 -25.59 17.53 12.33
C PRO A 328 -25.67 17.87 13.83
N THR A 329 -26.84 17.86 14.44
CA THR A 329 -26.99 18.08 15.89
C THR A 329 -26.49 16.88 16.69
N GLU A 330 -26.82 15.67 16.27
CA GLU A 330 -26.35 14.41 16.85
C GLU A 330 -24.84 14.28 16.61
N ALA A 331 -24.35 14.70 15.45
CA ALA A 331 -22.94 14.73 15.14
C ALA A 331 -22.13 15.60 16.13
N LEU A 332 -22.65 16.76 16.50
CA LEU A 332 -21.95 17.66 17.45
C LEU A 332 -21.70 17.00 18.79
N ALA A 333 -22.68 16.29 19.35
CA ALA A 333 -22.51 15.59 20.62
C ALA A 333 -21.36 14.55 20.55
N LEU A 334 -21.33 13.74 19.48
CA LEU A 334 -20.27 12.74 19.27
C LEU A 334 -18.89 13.38 19.04
N LEU A 335 -18.83 14.51 18.32
CA LEU A 335 -17.59 15.24 18.07
C LEU A 335 -17.08 15.96 19.34
N ASP A 336 -17.99 16.41 20.21
CA ASP A 336 -17.63 16.98 21.52
C ASP A 336 -17.07 15.91 22.42
N ASP A 337 -17.68 14.71 22.48
CA ASP A 337 -17.15 13.56 23.21
C ASP A 337 -15.77 13.15 22.69
N ALA A 338 -15.59 13.03 21.38
CA ALA A 338 -14.29 12.75 20.76
C ALA A 338 -13.24 13.80 21.16
N TYR A 339 -13.59 15.09 21.09
CA TYR A 339 -12.70 16.17 21.46
C TYR A 339 -12.23 16.07 22.91
N GLN A 340 -13.14 15.75 23.86
CA GLN A 340 -12.79 15.60 25.27
C GLN A 340 -11.84 14.41 25.50
N LEU A 341 -12.13 13.26 24.88
CA LEU A 341 -11.25 12.08 24.96
C LEU A 341 -9.84 12.38 24.42
N TYR A 342 -9.75 13.12 23.32
CA TYR A 342 -8.46 13.54 22.79
C TYR A 342 -7.75 14.58 23.68
N ALA A 343 -8.51 15.45 24.36
CA ALA A 343 -7.95 16.42 25.28
C ALA A 343 -7.35 15.74 26.52
N GLU A 344 -8.03 14.76 27.08
CA GLU A 344 -7.55 13.96 28.21
C GLU A 344 -6.29 13.17 27.86
N ALA A 345 -6.22 12.64 26.63
CA ALA A 345 -5.06 11.90 26.12
C ALA A 345 -3.92 12.81 25.65
N GLY A 346 -4.11 14.12 25.53
CA GLY A 346 -3.10 15.05 25.02
C GLY A 346 -2.85 14.98 23.51
N TYR A 347 -3.80 14.46 22.71
CA TYR A 347 -3.66 14.26 21.27
C TYR A 347 -4.00 15.53 20.46
N ALA A 348 -3.08 16.48 20.36
CA ALA A 348 -3.33 17.79 19.75
C ALA A 348 -3.83 17.72 18.28
N ASN A 349 -3.29 16.79 17.47
CA ASN A 349 -3.73 16.60 16.09
C ASN A 349 -5.19 16.10 16.02
N HIS A 350 -5.58 15.18 16.89
CA HIS A 350 -6.94 14.63 16.93
C HIS A 350 -7.93 15.67 17.44
N GLN A 351 -7.53 16.47 18.45
CA GLN A 351 -8.32 17.62 18.92
C GLN A 351 -8.59 18.63 17.78
N ALA A 352 -7.53 18.99 17.04
CA ALA A 352 -7.65 19.89 15.91
C ALA A 352 -8.57 19.33 14.83
N THR A 353 -8.49 18.01 14.56
CA THR A 353 -9.39 17.30 13.62
C THR A 353 -10.84 17.34 14.10
N ALA A 354 -11.11 17.07 15.39
CA ALA A 354 -12.45 17.16 15.95
C ALA A 354 -13.03 18.57 15.80
N GLN A 355 -12.23 19.61 16.04
CA GLN A 355 -12.63 21.00 15.85
C GLN A 355 -12.98 21.31 14.37
N LEU A 356 -12.20 20.77 13.41
CA LEU A 356 -12.49 20.91 11.99
C LEU A 356 -13.88 20.32 11.64
N TYR A 357 -14.19 19.14 12.17
CA TYR A 357 -15.48 18.48 11.89
C TYR A 357 -16.65 19.07 12.68
N ARG A 358 -16.39 19.67 13.85
CA ARG A 358 -17.38 20.54 14.52
C ARG A 358 -17.73 21.75 13.65
N ALA A 359 -16.75 22.34 12.96
CA ALA A 359 -17.03 23.39 11.96
C ALA A 359 -17.89 22.87 10.80
N ALA A 360 -17.69 21.61 10.35
CA ALA A 360 -18.53 21.01 9.32
C ALA A 360 -20.00 20.85 9.78
N ALA A 361 -20.21 20.37 11.01
CA ALA A 361 -21.54 20.31 11.59
C ALA A 361 -22.14 21.72 11.78
N GLY A 362 -21.32 22.69 12.21
CA GLY A 362 -21.68 24.09 12.30
C GLY A 362 -22.12 24.70 10.96
N LEU A 363 -21.44 24.35 9.87
CA LEU A 363 -21.79 24.77 8.51
C LEU A 363 -23.16 24.20 8.10
N ALA A 364 -23.43 22.94 8.40
CA ALA A 364 -24.74 22.31 8.13
C ALA A 364 -25.88 22.90 8.96
N LEU A 365 -25.59 23.41 10.18
CA LEU A 365 -26.55 24.04 11.08
C LEU A 365 -26.68 25.56 10.87
N GLY A 366 -25.84 26.16 10.04
CA GLY A 366 -25.79 27.64 9.87
C GLY A 366 -25.22 28.38 11.10
N ARG A 367 -24.49 27.70 11.99
CA ARG A 367 -23.91 28.27 13.22
C ARG A 367 -22.54 28.90 12.97
N ALA A 368 -22.51 30.24 12.81
CA ALA A 368 -21.26 30.95 12.46
C ALA A 368 -20.14 30.79 13.49
N GLU A 369 -20.44 30.76 14.78
CA GLU A 369 -19.49 30.63 15.87
C GLU A 369 -18.75 29.29 15.80
N LEU A 370 -19.46 28.16 15.60
CA LEU A 370 -18.86 26.84 15.47
C LEU A 370 -17.93 26.74 14.25
N ILE A 371 -18.28 27.43 13.16
CA ILE A 371 -17.47 27.47 11.94
C ILE A 371 -16.17 28.22 12.23
N GLU A 372 -16.26 29.39 12.84
CA GLU A 372 -15.13 30.27 13.11
C GLU A 372 -14.15 29.63 14.12
N ASP A 373 -14.68 29.15 15.24
CA ASP A 373 -13.88 28.51 16.29
C ASP A 373 -13.18 27.24 15.76
N GLY A 374 -13.92 26.36 15.09
CA GLY A 374 -13.37 25.11 14.61
C GLY A 374 -12.32 25.30 13.52
N LEU A 375 -12.57 26.22 12.56
CA LEU A 375 -11.57 26.54 11.52
C LEU A 375 -10.34 27.22 12.08
N THR A 376 -10.51 28.17 13.02
CA THR A 376 -9.39 28.88 13.65
C THR A 376 -8.49 27.91 14.39
N ASN A 377 -9.06 27.02 15.20
CA ASN A 377 -8.29 26.06 15.98
C ASN A 377 -7.55 25.06 15.09
N TYR A 378 -8.22 24.50 14.08
CA TYR A 378 -7.58 23.57 13.16
C TYR A 378 -6.49 24.22 12.32
N LEU A 379 -6.77 25.37 11.68
CA LEU A 379 -5.82 25.99 10.76
C LEU A 379 -4.60 26.56 11.48
N ARG A 380 -4.74 27.09 12.70
CA ARG A 380 -3.59 27.49 13.53
C ARG A 380 -2.71 26.31 13.88
N TYR A 381 -3.30 25.20 14.32
CA TYR A 381 -2.56 23.98 14.58
C TYR A 381 -1.86 23.49 13.29
N ALA A 382 -2.60 23.39 12.19
CA ALA A 382 -2.05 22.90 10.93
C ALA A 382 -0.91 23.79 10.39
N ALA A 383 -1.00 25.10 10.57
CA ALA A 383 0.05 26.05 10.19
C ALA A 383 1.28 25.94 11.10
N SER A 384 1.09 25.83 12.42
CA SER A 384 2.21 25.72 13.38
C SER A 384 2.99 24.43 13.22
N GLU A 385 2.32 23.33 12.90
CA GLU A 385 2.91 21.99 12.74
C GLU A 385 3.21 21.62 11.27
N GLU A 386 2.94 22.53 10.33
CA GLU A 386 3.10 22.31 8.88
C GLU A 386 2.33 21.08 8.36
N VAL A 387 1.12 20.86 8.86
CA VAL A 387 0.30 19.69 8.54
C VAL A 387 -0.61 19.97 7.33
N LEU A 388 -0.53 19.10 6.33
CA LEU A 388 -1.30 19.18 5.09
C LEU A 388 -2.48 18.19 5.05
N THR A 389 -2.85 17.59 6.18
CA THR A 389 -3.90 16.60 6.30
C THR A 389 -4.55 16.68 7.67
N CYS A 390 -5.61 15.92 7.89
CA CYS A 390 -6.14 15.63 9.22
C CYS A 390 -6.45 14.13 9.32
N ASN A 391 -6.73 13.66 10.54
CA ASN A 391 -7.22 12.31 10.70
C ASN A 391 -8.55 12.14 9.96
N TRP A 392 -8.68 11.02 9.25
CA TRP A 392 -9.94 10.70 8.55
C TRP A 392 -10.30 11.78 7.53
N TRP A 393 -9.38 12.12 6.62
CA TRP A 393 -9.51 13.15 5.60
C TRP A 393 -10.73 12.91 4.70
N LEU A 394 -11.77 13.78 4.83
CA LEU A 394 -13.03 13.70 4.11
C LEU A 394 -13.19 14.93 3.19
N PRO A 395 -12.71 14.87 1.93
CA PRO A 395 -12.60 16.01 1.04
C PRO A 395 -13.90 16.79 0.88
N GLU A 396 -15.03 16.11 0.76
CA GLU A 396 -16.33 16.70 0.55
C GLU A 396 -16.84 17.59 1.71
N LEU A 397 -16.34 17.35 2.92
CA LEU A 397 -16.62 18.21 4.08
C LEU A 397 -15.56 19.29 4.27
N ILE A 398 -14.30 18.98 3.93
CA ILE A 398 -13.15 19.86 4.22
C ILE A 398 -13.02 20.97 3.18
N GLU A 399 -13.21 20.70 1.90
CA GLU A 399 -13.09 21.71 0.84
C GLU A 399 -14.01 22.92 1.06
N PRO A 400 -15.33 22.75 1.31
CA PRO A 400 -16.21 23.87 1.62
C PRO A 400 -15.79 24.69 2.85
N LEU A 401 -15.21 24.02 3.86
CA LEU A 401 -14.69 24.68 5.06
C LEU A 401 -13.46 25.53 4.74
N LEU A 402 -12.49 25.01 3.98
CA LEU A 402 -11.31 25.77 3.57
C LEU A 402 -11.67 26.97 2.71
N LEU A 403 -12.61 26.82 1.76
CA LEU A 403 -13.14 27.93 0.97
C LEU A 403 -13.86 28.98 1.85
N ASN A 404 -14.53 28.53 2.92
CA ASN A 404 -15.15 29.41 3.90
C ASN A 404 -14.10 30.17 4.73
N ALA A 405 -13.03 29.48 5.14
CA ALA A 405 -11.89 30.08 5.85
C ALA A 405 -11.24 31.19 5.02
N VAL A 406 -10.95 30.95 3.74
CA VAL A 406 -10.39 31.97 2.84
C VAL A 406 -11.30 33.18 2.73
N ARG A 407 -12.61 32.96 2.53
CA ARG A 407 -13.61 34.08 2.43
C ARG A 407 -13.71 34.89 3.71
N ARG A 408 -13.60 34.29 4.88
CA ARG A 408 -13.66 34.96 6.19
C ARG A 408 -12.33 35.51 6.69
N GLY A 409 -11.23 35.26 5.98
CA GLY A 409 -9.89 35.70 6.40
C GLY A 409 -9.34 34.92 7.58
N ILE A 410 -9.80 33.67 7.84
CA ILE A 410 -9.32 32.78 8.90
C ILE A 410 -8.11 32.02 8.36
N GLU A 411 -6.92 32.33 8.88
CA GLU A 411 -5.63 31.74 8.45
C GLU A 411 -5.55 31.51 6.92
N PRO A 412 -5.81 32.58 6.11
CA PRO A 412 -6.12 32.42 4.68
C PRO A 412 -4.93 31.87 3.89
N ALA A 413 -3.70 32.17 4.29
CA ALA A 413 -2.49 31.65 3.62
C ALA A 413 -2.39 30.13 3.74
N TRP A 414 -2.66 29.58 4.94
CA TRP A 414 -2.62 28.15 5.15
C TRP A 414 -3.81 27.43 4.51
N ALA A 415 -5.00 28.00 4.61
CA ALA A 415 -6.18 27.46 3.93
C ALA A 415 -5.99 27.39 2.42
N GLN A 416 -5.42 28.43 1.78
CA GLN A 416 -5.08 28.43 0.35
C GLN A 416 -4.03 27.38 0.02
N ARG A 417 -3.01 27.20 0.87
CA ARG A 417 -2.00 26.15 0.69
C ARG A 417 -2.62 24.76 0.73
N LEU A 418 -3.48 24.46 1.71
CA LEU A 418 -4.22 23.19 1.78
C LEU A 418 -5.07 22.94 0.53
N LEU A 419 -5.79 23.98 0.05
CA LEU A 419 -6.55 23.90 -1.20
C LEU A 419 -5.64 23.60 -2.40
N ALA A 420 -4.51 24.29 -2.51
CA ALA A 420 -3.57 24.09 -3.62
C ALA A 420 -2.91 22.69 -3.60
N GLU A 421 -2.48 22.21 -2.42
CA GLU A 421 -1.75 20.96 -2.34
C GLU A 421 -2.64 19.70 -2.32
N ARG A 422 -3.87 19.83 -1.78
CA ARG A 422 -4.77 18.69 -1.59
C ARG A 422 -5.90 18.59 -2.60
N PHE A 423 -6.25 19.71 -3.27
CA PHE A 423 -7.38 19.77 -4.21
C PHE A 423 -6.98 20.23 -5.62
N ALA A 424 -5.77 20.80 -5.84
CA ALA A 424 -5.33 21.26 -7.17
C ALA A 424 -5.11 20.14 -8.19
N SER A 425 -5.01 18.89 -7.77
CA SER A 425 -4.91 17.72 -8.65
C SER A 425 -6.25 17.20 -9.16
N GLN A 426 -7.35 17.96 -8.98
CA GLN A 426 -8.69 17.63 -9.48
C GLN A 426 -9.19 18.69 -10.48
N PRO A 427 -8.74 18.71 -11.74
CA PRO A 427 -9.10 19.77 -12.69
C PRO A 427 -10.51 19.70 -13.28
N ALA A 428 -11.48 19.01 -12.71
CA ALA A 428 -12.80 18.86 -13.35
C ALA A 428 -14.04 18.89 -12.45
N ARG A 429 -13.97 19.34 -11.19
CA ARG A 429 -15.18 19.36 -10.32
C ARG A 429 -15.95 20.69 -10.22
N LEU A 430 -15.57 21.73 -10.97
CA LEU A 430 -16.21 23.05 -10.87
C LEU A 430 -17.28 23.34 -11.91
N ALA A 431 -17.76 22.38 -12.66
CA ALA A 431 -18.86 22.62 -13.60
C ALA A 431 -19.79 21.39 -13.70
N LYS A 432 -20.81 21.32 -12.85
CA LYS A 432 -22.23 21.11 -13.18
C LYS A 432 -23.05 20.72 -11.94
N PRO A 433 -24.20 21.32 -11.71
CA PRO A 433 -25.19 20.83 -10.75
C PRO A 433 -26.12 19.80 -11.41
N ALA A 434 -26.53 18.82 -10.60
CA ALA A 434 -27.57 17.81 -10.83
C ALA A 434 -27.17 16.53 -11.54
N SER A 435 -26.97 15.51 -10.73
CA SER A 435 -27.24 14.07 -10.77
C SER A 435 -26.15 13.26 -10.04
N ALA A 436 -25.91 13.61 -8.78
CA ALA A 436 -24.79 13.10 -7.99
C ALA A 436 -24.91 11.61 -7.54
N ARG A 437 -25.98 10.90 -7.86
CA ARG A 437 -26.14 9.48 -7.50
C ARG A 437 -25.69 8.50 -8.58
N GLU A 438 -25.94 8.82 -9.83
CA GLU A 438 -25.55 7.92 -10.95
C GLU A 438 -24.05 7.98 -11.26
N THR A 439 -23.41 9.13 -11.12
CA THR A 439 -21.98 9.33 -11.45
C THR A 439 -21.05 8.57 -10.48
N THR A 440 -21.44 8.37 -9.22
CA THR A 440 -20.60 7.73 -8.20
C THR A 440 -20.51 6.21 -8.37
N GLU A 441 -21.62 5.55 -8.72
CA GLU A 441 -21.65 4.10 -8.93
C GLU A 441 -20.87 3.69 -10.19
N LEU A 442 -21.01 4.47 -11.27
CA LEU A 442 -20.29 4.27 -12.52
C LEU A 442 -18.78 4.51 -12.36
N GLU A 443 -18.38 5.49 -11.57
CA GLU A 443 -16.96 5.78 -11.32
C GLU A 443 -16.29 4.71 -10.44
N ILE A 444 -17.03 4.13 -9.50
CA ILE A 444 -16.58 2.96 -8.72
C ILE A 444 -16.42 1.74 -9.63
N ALA A 445 -17.41 1.47 -10.47
CA ALA A 445 -17.35 0.37 -11.43
C ALA A 445 -16.17 0.52 -12.41
N ARG A 446 -15.90 1.73 -12.89
CA ARG A 446 -14.72 2.05 -13.71
C ARG A 446 -13.40 1.74 -13.00
N ARG A 447 -13.24 2.17 -11.75
CA ARG A 447 -12.01 1.90 -10.99
C ARG A 447 -11.82 0.41 -10.73
N MET A 448 -12.89 -0.31 -10.40
CA MET A 448 -12.83 -1.77 -10.26
C MET A 448 -12.43 -2.43 -11.57
N GLN A 449 -13.00 -2.01 -12.69
CA GLN A 449 -12.66 -2.51 -14.00
C GLN A 449 -11.18 -2.28 -14.33
N LEU A 450 -10.68 -1.04 -14.17
CA LEU A 450 -9.29 -0.70 -14.45
C LEU A 450 -8.30 -1.45 -13.54
N SER A 451 -8.68 -1.76 -12.30
CA SER A 451 -7.82 -2.53 -11.38
C SER A 451 -7.66 -4.00 -11.75
N LEU A 452 -8.56 -4.54 -12.60
CA LEU A 452 -8.48 -5.91 -13.11
C LEU A 452 -7.60 -6.02 -14.34
N LEU A 453 -7.32 -4.91 -15.01
CA LEU A 453 -6.50 -4.87 -16.21
C LEU A 453 -5.03 -4.61 -15.86
N PRO A 454 -4.08 -5.21 -16.58
CA PRO A 454 -2.66 -4.95 -16.37
C PRO A 454 -2.32 -3.49 -16.72
N GLU A 455 -1.66 -2.78 -15.80
CA GLU A 455 -1.26 -1.38 -16.02
C GLU A 455 -0.17 -1.23 -17.09
N LEU A 456 0.71 -2.21 -17.21
CA LEU A 456 1.83 -2.22 -18.16
C LEU A 456 2.01 -3.60 -18.78
N PRO A 457 2.49 -3.68 -20.04
CA PRO A 457 2.91 -4.95 -20.63
C PRO A 457 4.07 -5.56 -19.84
N PRO A 458 4.19 -6.90 -19.82
CA PRO A 458 5.31 -7.57 -19.16
C PRO A 458 6.64 -7.27 -19.88
N VAL A 459 7.71 -7.17 -19.11
CA VAL A 459 9.06 -7.05 -19.67
C VAL A 459 9.52 -8.44 -20.12
N MET A 460 9.78 -8.60 -21.40
CA MET A 460 10.29 -9.83 -22.00
C MET A 460 11.62 -9.53 -22.72
N PRO A 461 12.72 -10.28 -22.46
CA PRO A 461 14.05 -9.93 -22.99
C PRO A 461 14.14 -9.80 -24.51
N ASP A 462 13.35 -10.60 -25.24
CA ASP A 462 13.43 -10.70 -26.70
C ASP A 462 12.16 -10.16 -27.41
N LEU A 463 11.30 -9.46 -26.66
CA LEU A 463 10.11 -8.80 -27.18
C LEU A 463 10.03 -7.36 -26.69
N ASP A 464 9.77 -6.45 -27.60
CA ASP A 464 9.42 -5.06 -27.31
C ASP A 464 7.89 -4.92 -27.44
N ILE A 465 7.22 -4.57 -26.34
CA ILE A 465 5.76 -4.60 -26.23
C ILE A 465 5.23 -3.24 -25.84
N ALA A 466 4.28 -2.72 -26.61
CA ALA A 466 3.54 -1.51 -26.29
C ALA A 466 2.03 -1.78 -26.35
N ALA A 467 1.27 -1.14 -25.48
CA ALA A 467 -0.18 -1.28 -25.45
C ALA A 467 -0.90 0.02 -25.09
N LEU A 468 -2.10 0.16 -25.61
CA LEU A 468 -3.07 1.20 -25.25
C LEU A 468 -4.43 0.55 -25.01
N VAL A 469 -5.07 0.93 -23.92
CA VAL A 469 -6.50 0.71 -23.66
C VAL A 469 -7.11 2.07 -23.33
N SER A 470 -7.96 2.57 -24.20
CA SER A 470 -8.57 3.91 -24.07
C SER A 470 -10.09 3.79 -24.14
N PRO A 471 -10.80 3.82 -22.99
CA PRO A 471 -12.24 3.77 -22.98
C PRO A 471 -12.86 5.01 -23.64
N ALA A 472 -13.92 4.82 -24.44
CA ALA A 472 -14.71 5.92 -25.02
C ALA A 472 -15.73 6.51 -24.05
N SER A 473 -16.07 5.79 -22.98
CA SER A 473 -17.03 6.19 -21.96
C SER A 473 -16.45 6.04 -20.56
N GLU A 474 -17.25 6.36 -19.52
CA GLU A 474 -16.82 6.19 -18.13
C GLU A 474 -16.49 4.74 -17.78
N ILE A 475 -17.09 3.77 -18.48
CA ILE A 475 -16.84 2.32 -18.32
C ILE A 475 -16.74 1.68 -19.70
N GLY A 476 -15.61 1.04 -20.01
CA GLY A 476 -15.36 0.36 -21.28
C GLY A 476 -15.74 -1.12 -21.27
N GLY A 477 -15.92 -1.70 -22.48
CA GLY A 477 -16.08 -3.13 -22.73
C GLY A 477 -14.75 -3.84 -23.00
N ASP A 478 -13.73 -3.08 -23.40
CA ASP A 478 -12.43 -3.58 -23.80
C ASP A 478 -11.55 -4.06 -22.64
N PHE A 479 -10.81 -5.14 -22.87
CA PHE A 479 -9.80 -5.63 -21.94
C PHE A 479 -8.58 -6.22 -22.64
N VAL A 480 -7.46 -6.19 -21.95
CA VAL A 480 -6.21 -6.83 -22.35
C VAL A 480 -5.71 -7.75 -21.23
N GLY A 481 -5.02 -8.82 -21.60
CA GLY A 481 -4.40 -9.73 -20.63
C GLY A 481 -3.03 -10.20 -21.11
N TYR A 482 -2.07 -10.37 -20.18
CA TYR A 482 -0.74 -10.88 -20.46
C TYR A 482 -0.43 -12.06 -19.56
N PHE A 483 0.11 -13.13 -20.14
CA PHE A 483 0.41 -14.39 -19.47
C PHE A 483 1.85 -14.81 -19.76
N PRO A 484 2.84 -14.14 -19.12
CA PRO A 484 4.25 -14.44 -19.32
C PRO A 484 4.63 -15.74 -18.60
N ARG A 485 5.50 -16.55 -19.22
CA ARG A 485 6.09 -17.75 -18.64
C ARG A 485 7.57 -17.84 -19.02
N GLY A 486 8.42 -18.27 -18.07
CA GLY A 486 9.85 -18.38 -18.31
C GLY A 486 10.53 -17.01 -18.51
N ALA A 487 10.00 -15.94 -17.92
CA ALA A 487 10.58 -14.59 -18.00
C ALA A 487 11.91 -14.46 -17.26
N ASP A 488 12.23 -15.40 -16.35
CA ASP A 488 13.51 -15.44 -15.66
C ASP A 488 14.62 -15.88 -16.64
N PRO A 489 15.68 -15.08 -16.84
CA PRO A 489 16.79 -15.39 -17.74
C PRO A 489 17.50 -16.70 -17.41
N ASP A 490 17.52 -17.10 -16.13
CA ASP A 490 18.21 -18.29 -15.64
C ASP A 490 17.34 -19.56 -15.62
N ALA A 491 16.06 -19.46 -15.96
CA ALA A 491 15.18 -20.61 -15.99
C ALA A 491 15.40 -21.45 -17.26
N ALA A 492 15.63 -22.75 -17.11
CA ALA A 492 15.75 -23.72 -18.21
C ALA A 492 14.42 -23.95 -18.98
N SER A 493 13.36 -23.19 -18.68
CA SER A 493 12.05 -23.31 -19.29
C SER A 493 11.92 -22.44 -20.53
N GLN A 494 11.33 -22.99 -21.59
CA GLN A 494 11.03 -22.27 -22.82
C GLN A 494 10.16 -21.04 -22.54
N ARG A 495 10.58 -19.86 -23.01
CA ARG A 495 9.84 -18.60 -22.80
C ARG A 495 8.55 -18.58 -23.60
N GLN A 496 7.47 -18.16 -22.97
CA GLN A 496 6.16 -18.02 -23.60
C GLN A 496 5.51 -16.72 -23.15
N LEU A 497 4.69 -16.15 -24.04
CA LEU A 497 3.83 -15.01 -23.74
C LEU A 497 2.45 -15.23 -24.35
N GLY A 498 1.45 -15.39 -23.52
CA GLY A 498 0.06 -15.27 -23.93
C GLY A 498 -0.37 -13.80 -23.95
N VAL A 499 -1.04 -13.37 -25.01
CA VAL A 499 -1.64 -12.04 -25.13
C VAL A 499 -3.11 -12.20 -25.47
N ALA A 500 -3.98 -11.57 -24.72
CA ALA A 500 -5.41 -11.53 -24.94
C ALA A 500 -5.88 -10.10 -25.22
N VAL A 501 -6.79 -9.95 -26.18
CA VAL A 501 -7.58 -8.72 -26.39
C VAL A 501 -9.04 -9.16 -26.49
N GLY A 502 -9.93 -8.47 -25.80
CA GLY A 502 -11.35 -8.74 -25.85
C GLY A 502 -12.18 -7.48 -25.69
N ASP A 503 -13.38 -7.54 -26.26
CA ASP A 503 -14.40 -6.51 -26.14
C ASP A 503 -15.75 -7.16 -25.79
N ILE A 504 -16.47 -6.53 -24.85
CA ILE A 504 -17.79 -6.96 -24.40
C ILE A 504 -18.85 -6.06 -25.00
N SER A 505 -19.76 -6.67 -25.78
CA SER A 505 -20.85 -5.93 -26.40
C SER A 505 -21.71 -5.19 -25.38
N GLY A 506 -21.95 -3.89 -25.63
CA GLY A 506 -22.75 -3.02 -24.76
C GLY A 506 -21.88 -2.15 -23.85
N LYS A 507 -22.52 -1.21 -23.15
CA LYS A 507 -21.87 -0.17 -22.34
C LYS A 507 -22.47 -0.12 -20.93
N GLY A 508 -21.67 0.37 -19.96
CA GLY A 508 -22.13 0.59 -18.58
C GLY A 508 -21.91 -0.61 -17.64
N LEU A 509 -22.60 -0.58 -16.50
CA LEU A 509 -22.36 -1.49 -15.37
C LEU A 509 -22.51 -2.99 -15.73
N GLY A 510 -23.43 -3.34 -16.65
CA GLY A 510 -23.61 -4.71 -17.09
C GLY A 510 -22.40 -5.29 -17.82
N ALA A 511 -21.80 -4.50 -18.73
CA ALA A 511 -20.60 -4.86 -19.45
C ALA A 511 -19.39 -4.96 -18.51
N ALA A 512 -19.24 -4.03 -17.54
CA ALA A 512 -18.18 -4.06 -16.54
C ALA A 512 -18.21 -5.30 -15.65
N LEU A 513 -19.38 -5.72 -15.20
CA LEU A 513 -19.56 -6.93 -14.39
C LEU A 513 -19.20 -8.19 -15.19
N LEU A 514 -19.62 -8.24 -16.45
CA LEU A 514 -19.30 -9.35 -17.36
C LEU A 514 -17.80 -9.40 -17.65
N LEU A 515 -17.16 -8.22 -17.86
CA LEU A 515 -15.72 -8.08 -18.05
C LEU A 515 -14.95 -8.63 -16.84
N SER A 516 -15.38 -8.26 -15.64
CA SER A 516 -14.73 -8.73 -14.39
C SER A 516 -14.76 -10.27 -14.32
N GLY A 517 -15.90 -10.89 -14.65
CA GLY A 517 -16.01 -12.34 -14.72
C GLY A 517 -15.14 -12.96 -15.82
N ALA A 518 -15.10 -12.34 -17.01
CA ALA A 518 -14.29 -12.80 -18.13
C ALA A 518 -12.78 -12.73 -17.83
N VAL A 519 -12.30 -11.63 -17.23
CA VAL A 519 -10.88 -11.47 -16.85
C VAL A 519 -10.46 -12.49 -15.79
N VAL A 520 -11.29 -12.73 -14.75
CA VAL A 520 -11.01 -13.75 -13.72
C VAL A 520 -10.96 -15.16 -14.33
N ALA A 521 -11.92 -15.51 -15.20
CA ALA A 521 -11.93 -16.78 -15.89
C ALA A 521 -10.71 -16.93 -16.81
N LEU A 522 -10.38 -15.89 -17.57
CA LEU A 522 -9.22 -15.86 -18.46
C LEU A 522 -7.91 -16.06 -17.69
N ASN A 523 -7.72 -15.37 -16.58
CA ASN A 523 -6.55 -15.53 -15.73
C ASN A 523 -6.37 -16.97 -15.22
N THR A 524 -7.48 -17.67 -14.99
CA THR A 524 -7.46 -19.06 -14.54
C THR A 524 -7.07 -20.04 -15.68
N VAL A 525 -7.63 -19.84 -16.88
CA VAL A 525 -7.43 -20.77 -18.00
C VAL A 525 -6.16 -20.52 -18.79
N ALA A 526 -5.72 -19.26 -18.92
CA ALA A 526 -4.51 -18.90 -19.64
C ALA A 526 -3.22 -19.10 -18.84
N ALA A 527 -3.33 -19.21 -17.50
CA ALA A 527 -2.20 -19.50 -16.63
C ALA A 527 -1.56 -20.85 -17.02
N GLY A 528 -0.28 -20.84 -17.40
CA GLY A 528 0.45 -22.06 -17.72
C GLY A 528 0.70 -22.35 -19.20
N GLY A 529 0.42 -21.40 -20.11
CA GLY A 529 0.72 -21.52 -21.54
C GLY A 529 -0.23 -22.47 -22.27
N ALA A 530 -1.51 -22.43 -21.90
CA ALA A 530 -2.54 -23.23 -22.54
C ALA A 530 -2.69 -22.88 -24.05
N ALA A 531 -3.04 -23.90 -24.86
CA ALA A 531 -3.27 -23.74 -26.28
C ALA A 531 -4.39 -22.70 -26.55
N PRO A 532 -4.28 -21.86 -27.59
CA PRO A 532 -5.26 -20.81 -27.87
C PRO A 532 -6.70 -21.31 -27.95
N THR A 533 -6.94 -22.42 -28.65
CA THR A 533 -8.27 -23.05 -28.75
C THR A 533 -8.80 -23.48 -27.39
N HIS A 534 -7.93 -24.02 -26.50
CA HIS A 534 -8.34 -24.43 -25.17
C HIS A 534 -8.74 -23.21 -24.30
N VAL A 535 -8.01 -22.10 -24.42
CA VAL A 535 -8.35 -20.84 -23.71
C VAL A 535 -9.71 -20.33 -24.19
N ALA A 536 -9.94 -20.28 -25.50
CA ALA A 536 -11.22 -19.83 -26.08
C ALA A 536 -12.39 -20.74 -25.67
N ASP A 537 -12.24 -22.07 -25.81
CA ASP A 537 -13.28 -23.04 -25.42
C ASP A 537 -13.62 -22.98 -23.95
N ALA A 538 -12.61 -22.91 -23.08
CA ALA A 538 -12.81 -22.85 -21.63
C ALA A 538 -13.44 -21.51 -21.20
N LEU A 539 -12.97 -20.39 -21.76
CA LEU A 539 -13.55 -19.07 -21.48
C LEU A 539 -15.00 -19.00 -22.00
N HIS A 540 -15.28 -19.55 -23.19
CA HIS A 540 -16.64 -19.68 -23.73
C HIS A 540 -17.55 -20.45 -22.75
N ALA A 541 -17.13 -21.62 -22.31
CA ALA A 541 -17.90 -22.46 -21.40
C ALA A 541 -18.16 -21.74 -20.05
N ALA A 542 -17.16 -21.02 -19.53
CA ALA A 542 -17.27 -20.26 -18.29
C ALA A 542 -18.25 -19.07 -18.41
N MET A 543 -18.26 -18.40 -19.57
CA MET A 543 -19.04 -17.17 -19.76
C MET A 543 -20.46 -17.42 -20.30
N LEU A 544 -20.72 -18.55 -20.98
CA LEU A 544 -22.00 -18.87 -21.60
C LEU A 544 -23.22 -18.73 -20.66
N PRO A 545 -23.19 -19.15 -19.38
CA PRO A 545 -24.33 -18.99 -18.47
C PRO A 545 -24.70 -17.52 -18.20
N TYR A 546 -23.74 -16.63 -18.30
CA TYR A 546 -23.92 -15.19 -18.01
C TYR A 546 -24.30 -14.42 -19.28
N THR A 547 -23.63 -14.66 -20.38
CA THR A 547 -23.87 -14.01 -21.68
C THR A 547 -25.25 -14.37 -22.25
N SER A 548 -25.67 -15.62 -22.11
CA SER A 548 -27.01 -16.07 -22.56
C SER A 548 -28.15 -15.38 -21.80
N ARG A 549 -27.94 -14.98 -20.55
CA ARG A 549 -28.94 -14.24 -19.74
C ARG A 549 -28.91 -12.75 -20.01
N SER A 550 -27.72 -12.16 -20.12
CA SER A 550 -27.54 -10.71 -20.34
C SER A 550 -27.80 -10.29 -21.80
N ARG A 551 -27.84 -11.23 -22.75
CA ARG A 551 -27.82 -11.00 -24.21
C ARG A 551 -26.62 -10.20 -24.68
N MET A 552 -25.52 -10.28 -23.95
CA MET A 552 -24.23 -9.71 -24.30
C MET A 552 -23.32 -10.79 -24.87
N THR A 553 -22.37 -10.40 -25.70
CA THR A 553 -21.36 -11.27 -26.28
C THR A 553 -19.98 -10.74 -26.00
N ILE A 554 -18.96 -11.58 -26.14
CA ILE A 554 -17.57 -11.19 -25.95
C ILE A 554 -16.83 -11.48 -27.26
N ALA A 555 -16.36 -10.44 -27.94
CA ALA A 555 -15.36 -10.55 -28.97
C ALA A 555 -14.01 -10.80 -28.32
N PHE A 556 -13.29 -11.85 -28.77
CA PHE A 556 -12.07 -12.27 -28.04
C PHE A 556 -11.03 -12.79 -29.02
N CYS A 557 -9.80 -12.37 -28.81
CA CYS A 557 -8.63 -12.87 -29.51
C CYS A 557 -7.54 -13.25 -28.50
N TYR A 558 -6.93 -14.42 -28.67
CA TYR A 558 -5.81 -14.88 -27.86
C TYR A 558 -4.67 -15.39 -28.72
N SER A 559 -3.48 -14.86 -28.49
CA SER A 559 -2.25 -15.23 -29.19
C SER A 559 -1.23 -15.76 -28.18
N LEU A 560 -0.67 -16.94 -28.46
CA LEU A 560 0.42 -17.53 -27.68
C LEU A 560 1.71 -17.49 -28.49
N LEU A 561 2.67 -16.70 -28.01
CA LEU A 561 4.02 -16.66 -28.54
C LEU A 561 4.88 -17.64 -27.72
N THR A 562 5.67 -18.46 -28.41
CA THR A 562 6.61 -19.41 -27.80
C THR A 562 7.97 -19.24 -28.43
N GLN A 563 8.99 -18.96 -27.64
CA GLN A 563 10.34 -18.75 -28.12
C GLN A 563 10.90 -20.01 -28.79
N GLN A 564 11.53 -19.82 -29.95
CA GLN A 564 12.22 -20.87 -30.70
C GLN A 564 13.60 -20.40 -31.14
N GLU A 565 14.39 -21.31 -31.66
CA GLU A 565 15.67 -20.98 -32.25
C GLU A 565 15.46 -20.07 -33.47
N GLY A 566 16.01 -18.86 -33.44
CA GLY A 566 15.90 -17.88 -34.51
C GLY A 566 14.61 -17.02 -34.52
N GLY A 567 13.73 -17.10 -33.52
CA GLY A 567 12.51 -16.28 -33.47
C GLY A 567 11.45 -16.80 -32.51
N TRP A 568 10.18 -16.58 -32.85
CA TRP A 568 9.05 -16.97 -32.03
C TRP A 568 8.01 -17.73 -32.85
N ALA A 569 7.50 -18.86 -32.36
CA ALA A 569 6.28 -19.48 -32.90
C ALA A 569 5.08 -18.72 -32.36
N LEU A 570 4.15 -18.38 -33.23
CA LEU A 570 2.87 -17.75 -32.89
C LEU A 570 1.77 -18.73 -33.19
N ARG A 571 0.88 -18.94 -32.23
CA ARG A 571 -0.42 -19.60 -32.39
C ARG A 571 -1.50 -18.64 -31.94
N SER A 572 -2.55 -18.47 -32.71
CA SER A 572 -3.62 -17.51 -32.42
C SER A 572 -4.99 -18.07 -32.69
N THR A 573 -5.98 -17.68 -31.90
CA THR A 573 -7.40 -17.98 -32.10
C THR A 573 -8.24 -16.71 -31.95
N GLY A 574 -9.37 -16.65 -32.62
CA GLY A 574 -10.32 -15.56 -32.57
C GLY A 574 -11.75 -16.06 -32.39
N ALA A 575 -12.52 -15.30 -31.62
CA ALA A 575 -13.92 -15.56 -31.33
C ALA A 575 -14.72 -14.27 -31.59
N GLY A 576 -15.02 -13.97 -32.84
CA GLY A 576 -15.73 -12.76 -33.24
C GLY A 576 -14.94 -11.45 -33.12
N ALA A 577 -13.66 -11.51 -32.81
CA ALA A 577 -12.77 -10.35 -32.74
C ALA A 577 -12.11 -10.09 -34.10
N ILE A 578 -11.52 -8.91 -34.23
CA ILE A 578 -10.66 -8.57 -35.37
C ILE A 578 -9.46 -9.53 -35.37
N PRO A 579 -9.17 -10.16 -36.55
CA PRO A 579 -8.01 -11.03 -36.66
C PRO A 579 -6.72 -10.30 -36.34
N PRO A 580 -5.74 -10.94 -35.68
CA PRO A 580 -4.44 -10.34 -35.47
C PRO A 580 -3.77 -9.98 -36.81
N LEU A 581 -3.04 -8.89 -36.79
CA LEU A 581 -2.29 -8.42 -37.93
C LEU A 581 -0.80 -8.64 -37.69
N LEU A 582 -0.13 -9.22 -38.67
CA LEU A 582 1.30 -9.42 -38.69
C LEU A 582 1.95 -8.45 -39.67
N ARG A 583 2.82 -7.59 -39.18
CA ARG A 583 3.72 -6.77 -40.00
C ARG A 583 5.09 -7.43 -40.00
N ARG A 584 5.53 -7.86 -41.16
CA ARG A 584 6.85 -8.44 -41.38
C ARG A 584 7.94 -7.36 -41.35
N ALA A 585 9.17 -7.78 -41.10
CA ALA A 585 10.31 -6.89 -41.07
C ALA A 585 10.54 -6.14 -42.40
N ASP A 586 10.13 -6.73 -43.54
CA ASP A 586 10.17 -6.12 -44.87
C ASP A 586 9.00 -5.16 -45.18
N GLY A 587 8.06 -5.01 -44.21
CA GLY A 587 6.87 -4.15 -44.34
C GLY A 587 5.63 -4.86 -44.88
N GLN A 588 5.71 -6.14 -45.27
CA GLN A 588 4.54 -6.90 -45.66
C GLN A 588 3.54 -7.01 -44.51
N ILE A 589 2.24 -6.84 -44.83
CA ILE A 589 1.14 -6.92 -43.85
C ILE A 589 0.30 -8.17 -44.19
N VAL A 590 0.08 -8.99 -43.15
CA VAL A 590 -0.66 -10.26 -43.26
C VAL A 590 -1.71 -10.33 -42.16
N TRP A 591 -2.97 -10.49 -42.54
CA TRP A 591 -4.04 -10.77 -41.57
C TRP A 591 -4.02 -12.25 -41.22
N LEU A 592 -4.02 -12.55 -39.92
CA LEU A 592 -4.09 -13.94 -39.43
C LEU A 592 -5.56 -14.33 -39.26
N GLU A 593 -6.21 -14.71 -40.35
CA GLU A 593 -7.65 -14.99 -40.39
C GLU A 593 -8.00 -16.14 -39.44
N THR A 594 -8.58 -15.79 -38.30
CA THR A 594 -9.18 -16.72 -37.35
C THR A 594 -10.71 -16.68 -37.51
N THR A 595 -11.36 -17.83 -37.41
CA THR A 595 -12.81 -17.91 -37.53
C THR A 595 -13.42 -18.45 -36.26
N GLY A 596 -14.49 -17.82 -35.79
CA GLY A 596 -15.24 -18.25 -34.61
C GLY A 596 -16.33 -17.24 -34.27
N PHE A 597 -17.43 -17.69 -33.72
CA PHE A 597 -18.47 -16.81 -33.20
C PHE A 597 -18.00 -16.17 -31.89
N PRO A 598 -18.46 -14.95 -31.54
CA PRO A 598 -18.19 -14.35 -30.24
C PRO A 598 -18.49 -15.32 -29.09
N LEU A 599 -17.73 -15.23 -28.02
CA LEU A 599 -17.95 -16.08 -26.86
C LEU A 599 -19.34 -15.85 -26.27
N GLY A 600 -19.98 -16.92 -25.88
CA GLY A 600 -21.27 -16.86 -25.20
C GLY A 600 -22.50 -16.74 -26.12
N VAL A 601 -22.35 -16.83 -27.41
CA VAL A 601 -23.50 -16.77 -28.38
C VAL A 601 -24.36 -18.01 -28.30
N PHE A 602 -23.78 -19.20 -28.38
CA PHE A 602 -24.53 -20.48 -28.28
C PHE A 602 -23.62 -21.65 -27.86
N GLY A 603 -24.17 -22.66 -27.20
CA GLY A 603 -23.43 -23.75 -26.57
C GLY A 603 -22.69 -24.75 -27.46
N GLY A 604 -22.67 -24.55 -28.78
CA GLY A 604 -22.00 -25.43 -29.75
C GLY A 604 -20.83 -24.76 -30.48
N ALA A 605 -20.45 -23.54 -30.09
CA ALA A 605 -19.35 -22.82 -30.74
C ALA A 605 -18.04 -23.61 -30.66
N ARG A 606 -17.26 -23.56 -31.72
CA ARG A 606 -15.92 -24.14 -31.84
C ARG A 606 -14.97 -23.07 -32.36
N TYR A 607 -13.74 -23.12 -31.89
CA TYR A 607 -12.70 -22.16 -32.23
C TYR A 607 -11.57 -22.90 -32.93
N ASN A 608 -11.04 -22.31 -34.00
CA ASN A 608 -9.87 -22.81 -34.69
C ASN A 608 -8.65 -21.96 -34.33
N GLU A 609 -7.49 -22.46 -34.60
CA GLU A 609 -6.27 -21.67 -34.48
C GLU A 609 -5.49 -21.60 -35.78
N ILE A 610 -4.75 -20.52 -35.91
CA ILE A 610 -3.73 -20.34 -36.95
C ILE A 610 -2.37 -20.36 -36.32
N ALA A 611 -1.37 -20.92 -36.99
CA ALA A 611 0.00 -20.96 -36.55
C ALA A 611 0.94 -20.36 -37.60
N THR A 612 1.92 -19.58 -37.18
CA THR A 612 2.97 -19.01 -38.00
C THR A 612 4.23 -18.77 -37.16
N THR A 613 5.30 -18.33 -37.80
CA THR A 613 6.54 -17.94 -37.08
C THR A 613 6.80 -16.46 -37.28
N LEU A 614 7.40 -15.85 -36.24
CA LEU A 614 7.87 -14.46 -36.20
C LEU A 614 9.38 -14.46 -36.21
N ALA A 615 9.96 -13.78 -37.17
CA ALA A 615 11.41 -13.50 -37.22
C ALA A 615 11.76 -12.18 -36.50
N PRO A 616 13.02 -11.96 -36.15
CA PRO A 616 13.45 -10.66 -35.63
C PRO A 616 13.05 -9.50 -36.57
N GLY A 617 12.42 -8.49 -35.99
CA GLY A 617 11.85 -7.34 -36.69
C GLY A 617 10.38 -7.47 -37.07
N ASP A 618 9.80 -8.68 -37.04
CA ASP A 618 8.36 -8.88 -37.22
C ASP A 618 7.58 -8.32 -36.03
N MET A 619 6.35 -7.88 -36.28
CA MET A 619 5.45 -7.33 -35.26
C MET A 619 4.08 -7.98 -35.33
N LEU A 620 3.58 -8.40 -34.18
CA LEU A 620 2.19 -8.79 -33.98
C LEU A 620 1.39 -7.60 -33.48
N LEU A 621 0.26 -7.31 -34.12
CA LEU A 621 -0.70 -6.31 -33.67
C LEU A 621 -2.04 -7.00 -33.36
N MET A 622 -2.59 -6.70 -32.20
CA MET A 622 -3.92 -7.12 -31.76
C MET A 622 -4.71 -5.88 -31.38
N LEU A 623 -5.94 -5.75 -31.85
CA LEU A 623 -6.74 -4.53 -31.71
C LEU A 623 -8.22 -4.83 -31.52
N SER A 624 -8.95 -3.91 -30.88
CA SER A 624 -10.41 -3.89 -30.88
C SER A 624 -10.97 -3.14 -32.09
N ASP A 625 -12.28 -3.29 -32.34
CA ASP A 625 -12.98 -2.67 -33.45
C ASP A 625 -12.99 -1.13 -33.37
N GLY A 626 -12.93 -0.53 -32.18
CA GLY A 626 -12.84 0.93 -32.01
C GLY A 626 -11.66 1.59 -32.72
N ILE A 627 -10.63 0.84 -33.13
CA ILE A 627 -9.55 1.36 -33.98
C ILE A 627 -10.03 1.50 -35.45
N VAL A 628 -10.64 0.47 -36.01
CA VAL A 628 -11.02 0.44 -37.43
C VAL A 628 -12.40 1.05 -37.69
N GLU A 629 -13.28 1.03 -36.71
CA GLU A 629 -14.62 1.62 -36.75
C GLU A 629 -14.68 3.08 -36.35
N ALA A 630 -13.55 3.66 -35.92
CA ALA A 630 -13.45 5.10 -35.61
C ALA A 630 -13.94 5.95 -36.78
N MET A 631 -14.91 6.85 -36.54
CA MET A 631 -15.61 7.59 -37.60
C MET A 631 -15.16 9.06 -37.64
N ASP A 632 -15.12 9.62 -38.87
CA ASP A 632 -14.97 11.06 -39.12
C ASP A 632 -16.33 11.82 -39.08
N ASP A 633 -16.30 13.10 -39.38
CA ASP A 633 -17.48 14.00 -39.39
C ASP A 633 -18.52 13.61 -40.50
N LYS A 634 -18.09 12.82 -41.49
CA LYS A 634 -18.95 12.30 -42.55
C LYS A 634 -19.45 10.89 -42.27
N ARG A 635 -19.12 10.32 -41.10
CA ARG A 635 -19.39 8.94 -40.73
C ARG A 635 -18.66 7.90 -41.60
N GLU A 636 -17.49 8.26 -42.15
CA GLU A 636 -16.60 7.29 -42.78
C GLU A 636 -15.72 6.63 -41.72
N MET A 637 -15.67 5.30 -41.74
CA MET A 637 -14.79 4.56 -40.82
C MET A 637 -13.31 4.74 -41.18
N PHE A 638 -12.41 4.69 -40.23
CA PHE A 638 -10.96 4.64 -40.45
C PHE A 638 -10.61 3.45 -41.35
N GLY A 639 -11.08 2.29 -41.02
CA GLY A 639 -11.09 1.10 -41.84
C GLY A 639 -9.75 0.36 -41.94
N PHE A 640 -9.81 -0.85 -42.39
CA PHE A 640 -8.63 -1.75 -42.49
C PHE A 640 -7.60 -1.27 -43.52
N GLU A 641 -8.04 -0.62 -44.60
CA GLU A 641 -7.12 -0.11 -45.63
C GLU A 641 -6.27 1.05 -45.17
N ARG A 642 -6.85 1.96 -44.38
CA ARG A 642 -6.07 3.08 -43.80
C ARG A 642 -5.11 2.58 -42.74
N LEU A 643 -5.53 1.64 -41.90
CA LEU A 643 -4.66 0.97 -40.95
C LEU A 643 -3.46 0.31 -41.64
N ALA A 644 -3.72 -0.50 -42.68
CA ALA A 644 -2.64 -1.15 -43.41
C ALA A 644 -1.68 -0.18 -44.11
N ARG A 645 -2.19 0.90 -44.68
CA ARG A 645 -1.34 1.98 -45.24
C ARG A 645 -0.49 2.67 -44.18
N THR A 646 -1.12 3.03 -43.07
CA THR A 646 -0.39 3.65 -41.92
C THR A 646 0.77 2.77 -41.46
N LEU A 647 0.53 1.45 -41.37
CA LEU A 647 1.57 0.50 -40.97
C LEU A 647 2.65 0.30 -42.01
N ALA A 648 2.28 0.33 -43.32
CA ALA A 648 3.25 0.22 -44.41
C ALA A 648 4.20 1.45 -44.49
N ASP A 649 3.69 2.64 -44.18
CA ASP A 649 4.45 3.88 -44.17
C ASP A 649 5.44 4.01 -43.02
N ILE A 650 5.34 3.14 -41.98
CA ILE A 650 6.28 3.13 -40.88
C ILE A 650 7.62 2.52 -41.32
N GLY A 651 8.68 3.28 -41.20
CA GLY A 651 10.03 2.86 -41.60
C GLY A 651 10.53 1.60 -40.89
N PRO A 652 11.49 0.88 -41.49
CA PRO A 652 12.10 -0.29 -40.85
C PRO A 652 12.84 0.13 -39.57
N GLY A 653 12.73 -0.71 -38.54
CA GLY A 653 13.40 -0.48 -37.27
C GLY A 653 12.59 0.29 -36.22
N ALA A 654 11.36 0.73 -36.52
CA ALA A 654 10.48 1.34 -35.53
C ALA A 654 10.24 0.39 -34.34
N ASP A 655 10.27 0.90 -33.12
CA ASP A 655 9.91 0.16 -31.92
C ASP A 655 8.39 0.01 -31.77
N ALA A 656 7.94 -0.86 -30.84
CA ALA A 656 6.52 -1.12 -30.61
C ALA A 656 5.76 0.15 -30.22
N HIS A 657 6.38 1.03 -29.41
CA HIS A 657 5.76 2.28 -28.97
C HIS A 657 5.58 3.27 -30.14
N ARG A 658 6.54 3.36 -31.05
CA ARG A 658 6.45 4.19 -32.24
C ARG A 658 5.32 3.74 -33.16
N VAL A 659 5.15 2.41 -33.36
CA VAL A 659 4.06 1.86 -34.16
C VAL A 659 2.71 2.17 -33.51
N LEU A 660 2.59 1.93 -32.21
CA LEU A 660 1.36 2.21 -31.45
C LEU A 660 0.98 3.69 -31.56
N THR A 661 1.90 4.60 -31.28
CA THR A 661 1.63 6.07 -31.33
C THR A 661 1.25 6.52 -32.71
N THR A 662 1.92 6.00 -33.77
CA THR A 662 1.61 6.36 -35.16
C THR A 662 0.20 5.92 -35.55
N VAL A 663 -0.23 4.72 -35.18
CA VAL A 663 -1.59 4.24 -35.46
C VAL A 663 -2.63 5.09 -34.70
N VAL A 664 -2.42 5.35 -33.42
CA VAL A 664 -3.33 6.17 -32.60
C VAL A 664 -3.45 7.60 -33.11
N GLU A 665 -2.33 8.21 -33.52
CA GLU A 665 -2.32 9.55 -34.12
C GLU A 665 -3.08 9.56 -35.46
N ALA A 666 -2.91 8.54 -36.32
CA ALA A 666 -3.64 8.44 -37.58
C ALA A 666 -5.16 8.29 -37.37
N VAL A 667 -5.59 7.51 -36.39
CA VAL A 667 -7.00 7.40 -36.00
C VAL A 667 -7.53 8.76 -35.50
N ARG A 668 -6.80 9.43 -34.61
CA ARG A 668 -7.19 10.73 -34.05
C ARG A 668 -7.27 11.81 -35.15
N GLN A 669 -6.33 11.80 -36.10
CA GLN A 669 -6.35 12.71 -37.25
C GLN A 669 -7.57 12.45 -38.15
N HIS A 670 -7.96 11.19 -38.32
CA HIS A 670 -9.16 10.83 -39.09
C HIS A 670 -10.44 11.31 -38.39
N CYS A 671 -10.57 11.09 -37.09
CA CYS A 671 -11.74 11.51 -36.31
C CYS A 671 -11.85 13.04 -36.16
N GLY A 672 -10.75 13.79 -36.21
CA GLY A 672 -10.74 15.23 -36.06
C GLY A 672 -11.22 15.65 -34.66
N ALA A 673 -12.32 16.42 -34.61
CA ALA A 673 -12.92 16.91 -33.35
C ALA A 673 -13.98 15.98 -32.76
N ILE A 674 -14.24 14.83 -33.37
CA ILE A 674 -15.27 13.88 -32.90
C ILE A 674 -14.68 13.04 -31.75
N GLU A 675 -15.42 12.97 -30.63
CA GLU A 675 -15.06 12.08 -29.52
C GLU A 675 -15.17 10.61 -29.94
N ALA A 676 -14.28 9.78 -29.39
CA ALA A 676 -14.27 8.36 -29.63
C ALA A 676 -15.65 7.74 -29.33
N GLN A 677 -16.20 7.01 -30.27
CA GLN A 677 -17.54 6.38 -30.17
C GLN A 677 -17.48 5.02 -29.52
N ASP A 678 -16.32 4.37 -29.58
CA ASP A 678 -16.06 3.09 -28.98
C ASP A 678 -14.67 3.00 -28.35
N ASP A 679 -14.47 2.00 -27.46
CA ASP A 679 -13.24 1.76 -26.76
C ASP A 679 -12.12 1.40 -27.75
N MET A 680 -10.93 1.93 -27.57
CA MET A 680 -9.78 1.67 -28.44
C MET A 680 -8.74 0.86 -27.69
N THR A 681 -8.52 -0.37 -28.11
CA THR A 681 -7.44 -1.21 -27.60
C THR A 681 -6.49 -1.59 -28.73
N LEU A 682 -5.19 -1.41 -28.48
CA LEU A 682 -4.12 -1.81 -29.40
C LEU A 682 -2.95 -2.38 -28.61
N VAL A 683 -2.52 -3.57 -28.96
CA VAL A 683 -1.28 -4.20 -28.47
C VAL A 683 -0.35 -4.43 -29.64
N VAL A 684 0.90 -4.01 -29.50
CA VAL A 684 1.98 -4.23 -30.46
C VAL A 684 3.09 -5.02 -29.78
N ALA A 685 3.47 -6.17 -30.32
CA ALA A 685 4.59 -6.97 -29.86
C ALA A 685 5.60 -7.19 -30.99
N ARG A 686 6.79 -6.61 -30.86
CA ARG A 686 7.89 -6.72 -31.82
C ARG A 686 8.91 -7.75 -31.36
N VAL A 687 9.35 -8.61 -32.26
CA VAL A 687 10.44 -9.55 -32.01
C VAL A 687 11.78 -8.80 -32.13
N LEU A 688 12.58 -8.86 -31.08
CA LEU A 688 13.94 -8.29 -31.07
C LEU A 688 14.95 -9.30 -31.61
N ALA A 689 16.04 -8.82 -32.18
CA ALA A 689 17.17 -9.68 -32.51
C ALA A 689 17.75 -10.21 -31.18
N GLY A 690 17.77 -11.53 -31.00
CA GLY A 690 18.36 -12.13 -29.84
C GLY A 690 19.82 -11.68 -29.70
N THR A 691 20.22 -11.24 -28.51
CA THR A 691 21.64 -11.08 -28.19
C THR A 691 22.26 -12.47 -28.30
N ALA A 692 22.96 -12.74 -29.40
CA ALA A 692 23.80 -13.92 -29.49
C ALA A 692 24.71 -13.90 -28.27
N GLY A 693 24.61 -14.94 -27.42
CA GLY A 693 25.41 -15.04 -26.21
C GLY A 693 26.90 -14.89 -26.56
N SER A 694 27.52 -13.85 -25.98
CA SER A 694 28.99 -13.71 -25.90
C SER A 694 29.52 -14.45 -24.69
#